data_f12fca79ee6b37e5b4f879d7a2b6115f
#
_entry.id   f12fca79ee6b37e5b4f879d7a2b6115f
#
_cell.length_a   1.000
_cell.length_b   1.000
_cell.length_c   1.000
_cell.angle_alpha   90.00
_cell.angle_beta   90.00
_cell.angle_gamma   90.00
#
_symmetry.space_group_name_H-M   'P 1'
#
loop_
_entity.id
_entity.type
_entity.pdbx_description
1 polymer ?
#
loop_
_entity_poly.entity_id
_entity_poly.type
_entity_poly.pdbx_seq_one_letter_code
_entity_poly.pdbx_strand_id
1 'polypeptide(L)'
;YNNGTTMKKIFGKFSSLAIAGLLLFTGCLDILGTEEAIGKNITPVAVIDVVTGLRVVNLNDQTQFDASASEDEDGTISSYLWDFGDGNTASTKMAMHRYQNPGDYIVSLSVTDDDGAVGNNDQGLTYITVLHGEVNKESGVPHAILSVKASVVSPGASVDFSGSGSWAWVQDGEGSWSVSNSAITSWSWDFGNGESETGSETLHTFGSSSGFSSFSAIGSYPVKLTVTSEEGIEDTVYRTVRVIAEQSSESKSPDPKVYTTVSIGDPRTLDPAEAYDSASGGVLSNTYETLVFYDRDQEDKLIPVLATEVPSTSNGGISPDGLTYTFKIRQGVTFHDGSEMNADDVVFSINRLLIMGLGPSWMYAELLNSTDADGDGIVDSITKIDQYTVQFELMEAAPRFLPIMAYTAGSIVSKDWVTSKGCGFPAEGVQCTPIEKEVMGTGPYMMNEDYGGKWVAEQYVLMQYYPDYWRGWSDNERQSYGVTAKGFIETVIVKKNNDQSARLLELRSGNADSVYVQPTFVDEALTYDNIEYKSNLPSMTMIQISFNHDIANHEGSAPSSDFFANEDIRKAFSYSFDYDTFINDIIDNRGQQPRGPIPEGMLGYNPNGPQYTFDLDMAEMHFKEAGVWDTGFTVSAYYNLGNDIRENGLLLLENEIEGLNPKFNIEIQGLEWPLFLDKLKTREIPLFMLGWGADYSDPHNFAHPFLHGAEGYYPSSYLGFQYDDIDNLIMEAAAEQDTFQRQQMYYEIAELEHEKALHIWVYQPTSYRIVKDWVNGWYHNMMHGTLYYTLSKS
;
A
#
# COMPACT_ATOMS: atom_id res chain seq x y z
N TYR A 1 -39.36 -30.21 42.04
CA TYR A 1 -40.00 -29.34 43.01
C TYR A 1 -40.01 -27.94 42.39
N ASN A 2 -41.11 -27.57 41.80
CA ASN A 2 -42.26 -26.81 42.33
C ASN A 2 -41.91 -25.36 42.64
N ASN A 3 -42.51 -24.53 42.02
CA ASN A 3 -43.74 -23.77 41.84
C ASN A 3 -43.34 -22.34 41.50
N GLY A 4 -43.88 -21.59 40.64
CA GLY A 4 -45.29 -21.40 40.32
C GLY A 4 -45.64 -19.95 40.50
N THR A 5 -46.36 -19.47 39.57
CA THR A 5 -47.56 -18.65 39.51
C THR A 5 -47.37 -17.14 39.28
N THR A 6 -47.77 -16.66 38.14
CA THR A 6 -49.14 -16.18 37.68
C THR A 6 -49.42 -14.73 38.06
N MET A 7 -49.80 -13.91 37.16
CA MET A 7 -51.09 -13.30 36.72
C MET A 7 -50.85 -11.82 36.33
N LYS A 8 -51.36 -11.32 35.32
CA LYS A 8 -52.59 -11.07 34.54
C LYS A 8 -52.73 -9.58 34.20
N LYS A 9 -52.91 -9.32 32.92
CA LYS A 9 -54.06 -8.68 32.23
C LYS A 9 -54.49 -7.28 32.62
N ILE A 10 -54.76 -6.42 31.59
CA ILE A 10 -56.08 -5.91 31.20
C ILE A 10 -55.87 -4.85 30.07
N PHE A 11 -56.31 -5.13 28.85
CA PHE A 11 -57.43 -4.67 28.00
C PHE A 11 -57.55 -3.17 27.71
N GLY A 12 -57.76 -2.90 26.40
CA GLY A 12 -58.49 -1.77 25.88
C GLY A 12 -58.59 -1.69 24.38
N LYS A 13 -59.61 -2.28 23.82
CA LYS A 13 -60.09 -2.29 22.43
C LYS A 13 -60.70 -0.98 21.98
N PHE A 14 -60.73 -0.73 20.68
CA PHE A 14 -61.91 -0.44 19.82
C PHE A 14 -61.41 -0.17 18.39
N SER A 15 -61.69 -1.02 17.40
CA SER A 15 -62.82 -1.21 16.50
C SER A 15 -63.17 0.07 15.71
N SER A 16 -63.44 0.15 14.48
CA SER A 16 -63.70 -0.66 13.26
C SER A 16 -64.30 0.32 12.25
N LEU A 17 -64.16 0.16 10.95
CA LEU A 17 -65.23 -0.23 10.02
C LEU A 17 -64.75 -0.18 8.57
N ALA A 18 -65.16 -1.23 7.87
CA ALA A 18 -64.99 -1.51 6.47
C ALA A 18 -65.91 -0.70 5.58
N ILE A 19 -65.62 -0.60 4.26
CA ILE A 19 -66.60 -0.74 3.19
C ILE A 19 -65.93 -1.39 1.97
N ALA A 20 -66.61 -2.41 1.47
CA ALA A 20 -66.26 -3.25 0.33
C ALA A 20 -66.66 -2.62 -0.99
N GLY A 21 -66.02 -3.00 -2.08
CA GLY A 21 -66.43 -2.78 -3.45
C GLY A 21 -65.89 -3.87 -4.37
N LEU A 22 -66.77 -4.83 -4.59
CA LEU A 22 -66.63 -6.02 -5.46
C LEU A 22 -66.75 -5.63 -6.92
N LEU A 23 -65.91 -6.13 -7.82
CA LEU A 23 -66.28 -6.47 -9.18
C LEU A 23 -65.32 -7.56 -9.76
N LEU A 24 -65.93 -8.67 -10.08
CA LEU A 24 -65.44 -9.83 -10.81
C LEU A 24 -65.15 -9.53 -12.27
N PHE A 25 -64.10 -10.15 -12.86
CA PHE A 25 -64.23 -10.93 -14.08
C PHE A 25 -63.01 -11.86 -14.28
N THR A 26 -63.30 -13.09 -14.25
CA THR A 26 -62.86 -14.35 -14.85
C THR A 26 -61.63 -14.38 -15.79
N GLY A 27 -60.73 -15.33 -15.48
CA GLY A 27 -60.31 -16.40 -16.39
C GLY A 27 -58.91 -16.43 -16.88
N CYS A 28 -58.08 -17.23 -16.33
CA CYS A 28 -57.41 -18.42 -16.87
C CYS A 28 -56.27 -18.86 -15.96
N LEU A 29 -56.23 -20.12 -15.70
CA LEU A 29 -55.13 -20.82 -15.03
C LEU A 29 -53.86 -20.69 -15.83
N ASP A 30 -52.76 -20.41 -15.15
CA ASP A 30 -51.52 -21.12 -15.40
C ASP A 30 -50.76 -21.26 -14.09
N ILE A 31 -50.40 -22.50 -13.82
CA ILE A 31 -49.63 -22.97 -12.68
C ILE A 31 -48.19 -22.68 -12.96
N LEU A 32 -47.55 -21.77 -12.20
CA LEU A 32 -46.12 -21.75 -11.98
C LEU A 32 -45.82 -21.08 -10.65
N GLY A 33 -45.12 -21.80 -9.81
CA GLY A 33 -44.24 -21.42 -8.70
C GLY A 33 -44.55 -20.18 -7.89
N THR A 34 -44.94 -20.39 -6.66
CA THR A 34 -44.82 -19.38 -5.59
C THR A 34 -43.36 -19.00 -5.47
N GLU A 35 -42.94 -17.90 -6.08
CA GLU A 35 -41.84 -17.13 -5.54
C GLU A 35 -42.35 -16.53 -4.23
N GLU A 36 -41.88 -17.04 -3.12
CA GLU A 36 -41.88 -16.29 -1.86
C GLU A 36 -41.16 -14.98 -2.15
N ALA A 37 -41.82 -13.84 -1.96
CA ALA A 37 -41.19 -12.54 -1.90
C ALA A 37 -40.20 -12.61 -0.76
N ILE A 38 -38.92 -12.83 -1.06
CA ILE A 38 -37.82 -12.61 -0.13
C ILE A 38 -37.92 -11.15 0.25
N GLY A 39 -38.28 -10.85 1.48
CA GLY A 39 -38.32 -9.50 2.02
C GLY A 39 -36.98 -8.83 1.70
N LYS A 40 -37.05 -7.63 1.16
CA LYS A 40 -35.83 -6.86 0.89
C LYS A 40 -35.22 -6.55 2.25
N ASN A 41 -33.99 -7.06 2.52
CA ASN A 41 -33.27 -6.76 3.74
C ASN A 41 -33.20 -5.23 3.98
N ILE A 42 -33.59 -4.78 5.16
CA ILE A 42 -33.56 -3.37 5.57
C ILE A 42 -32.19 -3.08 6.20
N THR A 43 -31.54 -2.06 5.74
CA THR A 43 -30.22 -1.65 6.26
C THR A 43 -30.34 -1.23 7.73
N PRO A 44 -29.56 -1.78 8.65
CA PRO A 44 -29.61 -1.45 10.06
C PRO A 44 -29.18 -0.02 10.35
N VAL A 45 -29.61 0.52 11.49
CA VAL A 45 -29.30 1.88 11.95
C VAL A 45 -28.18 1.83 13.00
N ALA A 46 -27.02 2.43 12.67
CA ALA A 46 -25.94 2.61 13.62
C ALA A 46 -26.20 3.81 14.54
N VAL A 47 -26.02 3.66 15.85
CA VAL A 47 -26.19 4.73 16.85
C VAL A 47 -25.02 4.69 17.83
N ILE A 48 -24.33 5.83 18.00
CA ILE A 48 -23.23 6.01 18.96
C ILE A 48 -23.69 6.78 20.19
N ASP A 49 -23.42 6.22 21.37
CA ASP A 49 -23.44 6.96 22.62
C ASP A 49 -22.02 7.05 23.20
N VAL A 50 -21.62 8.24 23.67
CA VAL A 50 -20.37 8.45 24.41
C VAL A 50 -20.72 8.38 25.92
N VAL A 51 -20.40 7.25 26.53
CA VAL A 51 -20.88 6.91 27.89
C VAL A 51 -20.50 7.95 28.95
N THR A 52 -19.38 8.62 28.82
CA THR A 52 -18.95 9.68 29.72
C THR A 52 -19.67 11.01 29.47
N GLY A 53 -20.41 11.14 28.37
CA GLY A 53 -21.04 12.39 27.92
C GLY A 53 -20.04 13.48 27.52
N LEU A 54 -18.76 13.24 27.68
CA LEU A 54 -17.70 14.21 27.37
C LEU A 54 -17.15 13.92 25.97
N ARG A 55 -17.28 14.90 25.08
CA ARG A 55 -16.70 14.89 23.73
C ARG A 55 -15.37 15.66 23.65
N VAL A 56 -14.94 16.22 24.79
CA VAL A 56 -13.63 16.86 24.95
C VAL A 56 -12.91 16.12 26.07
N VAL A 57 -11.79 15.51 25.75
CA VAL A 57 -10.99 14.65 26.64
C VAL A 57 -9.54 15.09 26.63
N ASN A 58 -8.79 14.78 27.69
CA ASN A 58 -7.35 15.02 27.66
C ASN A 58 -6.63 13.87 26.97
N LEU A 59 -5.41 14.15 26.52
CA LEU A 59 -4.52 13.16 25.96
C LEU A 59 -4.39 11.95 26.92
N ASN A 60 -4.55 10.75 26.36
CA ASN A 60 -4.54 9.47 27.08
C ASN A 60 -5.72 9.23 28.08
N ASP A 61 -6.74 10.08 28.11
CA ASP A 61 -7.96 9.78 28.83
C ASP A 61 -8.71 8.62 28.13
N GLN A 62 -9.30 7.72 28.94
CA GLN A 62 -10.07 6.61 28.40
C GLN A 62 -11.50 7.05 28.09
N THR A 63 -11.87 7.01 26.82
CA THR A 63 -13.24 7.29 26.35
C THR A 63 -13.97 5.98 26.08
N GLN A 64 -15.21 5.87 26.53
CA GLN A 64 -16.05 4.69 26.31
C GLN A 64 -17.20 5.04 25.37
N PHE A 65 -17.36 4.22 24.35
CA PHE A 65 -18.39 4.30 23.32
C PHE A 65 -19.35 3.12 23.46
N ASP A 66 -20.64 3.33 23.22
CA ASP A 66 -21.68 2.32 23.31
C ASP A 66 -22.55 2.35 22.04
N ALA A 67 -22.67 1.20 21.38
CA ALA A 67 -23.53 0.96 20.22
C ALA A 67 -24.86 0.30 20.59
N SER A 68 -25.23 0.25 21.89
CA SER A 68 -26.39 -0.51 22.36
C SER A 68 -27.72 0.00 21.81
N ALA A 69 -27.78 1.26 21.38
CA ALA A 69 -28.94 1.89 20.77
C ALA A 69 -29.05 1.61 19.24
N SER A 70 -28.07 0.95 18.63
CA SER A 70 -28.19 0.52 17.23
C SER A 70 -29.24 -0.57 17.07
N GLU A 71 -30.07 -0.47 16.03
CA GLU A 71 -31.19 -1.37 15.80
C GLU A 71 -31.31 -1.77 14.33
N ASP A 72 -31.96 -2.88 14.10
CA ASP A 72 -32.34 -3.42 12.81
C ASP A 72 -33.84 -3.73 12.81
N GLU A 73 -34.57 -3.20 11.81
CA GLU A 73 -36.04 -3.26 11.77
C GLU A 73 -36.56 -4.65 11.42
N ASP A 74 -35.86 -5.42 10.61
CA ASP A 74 -36.29 -6.73 10.12
C ASP A 74 -35.37 -7.89 10.57
N GLY A 75 -34.32 -7.64 11.36
CA GLY A 75 -33.38 -8.66 11.83
C GLY A 75 -32.68 -8.33 13.15
N THR A 76 -31.42 -8.66 13.25
CA THR A 76 -30.56 -8.40 14.40
C THR A 76 -29.15 -7.95 13.98
N ILE A 77 -28.53 -7.06 14.75
CA ILE A 77 -27.14 -6.66 14.51
C ILE A 77 -26.22 -7.84 14.82
N SER A 78 -25.51 -8.31 13.80
CA SER A 78 -24.56 -9.43 13.86
C SER A 78 -23.13 -8.98 14.20
N SER A 79 -22.72 -7.77 13.77
CA SER A 79 -21.38 -7.24 14.05
C SER A 79 -21.33 -5.72 14.13
N TYR A 80 -20.25 -5.23 14.75
CA TYR A 80 -19.97 -3.82 14.97
C TYR A 80 -18.56 -3.53 14.49
N LEU A 81 -18.34 -2.39 13.84
CA LEU A 81 -17.02 -1.90 13.46
C LEU A 81 -16.93 -0.42 13.82
N TRP A 82 -16.07 -0.12 14.78
CA TRP A 82 -15.70 1.22 15.18
C TRP A 82 -14.46 1.67 14.43
N ASP A 83 -14.47 2.90 13.97
CA ASP A 83 -13.28 3.64 13.58
C ASP A 83 -13.21 4.88 14.47
N PHE A 84 -12.12 5.05 15.21
CA PHE A 84 -11.95 6.16 16.14
C PHE A 84 -11.38 7.43 15.50
N GLY A 85 -11.11 7.39 14.20
CA GLY A 85 -10.60 8.52 13.44
C GLY A 85 -9.09 8.78 13.60
N ASP A 86 -8.41 7.95 14.40
CA ASP A 86 -6.95 7.98 14.62
C ASP A 86 -6.25 6.74 14.07
N GLY A 87 -6.91 6.00 13.18
CA GLY A 87 -6.42 4.75 12.59
C GLY A 87 -6.70 3.49 13.43
N ASN A 88 -7.18 3.63 14.67
CA ASN A 88 -7.53 2.50 15.50
C ASN A 88 -8.99 2.10 15.32
N THR A 89 -9.27 0.81 15.40
CA THR A 89 -10.61 0.22 15.22
C THR A 89 -10.98 -0.71 16.37
N ALA A 90 -12.27 -1.00 16.53
CA ALA A 90 -12.76 -2.04 17.45
C ALA A 90 -13.99 -2.71 16.87
N SER A 91 -14.30 -3.95 17.33
CA SER A 91 -15.43 -4.75 16.83
C SER A 91 -16.41 -5.20 17.91
N THR A 92 -16.35 -4.60 19.08
CA THR A 92 -17.22 -4.91 20.21
C THR A 92 -18.40 -3.96 20.28
N LYS A 93 -19.55 -4.40 20.80
CA LYS A 93 -20.74 -3.56 20.99
C LYS A 93 -20.47 -2.33 21.86
N MET A 94 -19.60 -2.47 22.86
CA MET A 94 -19.06 -1.37 23.67
C MET A 94 -17.56 -1.33 23.44
N ALA A 95 -17.01 -0.17 23.11
CA ALA A 95 -15.60 0.03 22.84
C ALA A 95 -14.97 1.02 23.81
N MET A 96 -13.72 0.82 24.18
CA MET A 96 -12.91 1.76 24.95
C MET A 96 -11.73 2.18 24.11
N HIS A 97 -11.49 3.48 24.03
CA HIS A 97 -10.38 4.01 23.25
C HIS A 97 -9.60 5.09 24.02
N ARG A 98 -8.32 5.24 23.71
CA ARG A 98 -7.42 6.29 24.22
C ARG A 98 -6.69 6.91 23.05
N TYR A 99 -6.87 8.21 22.87
CA TYR A 99 -6.16 8.97 21.86
C TYR A 99 -4.75 9.29 22.36
N GLN A 100 -3.77 9.01 21.51
CA GLN A 100 -2.36 9.23 21.84
C GLN A 100 -1.82 10.57 21.34
N ASN A 101 -2.53 11.22 20.42
CA ASN A 101 -2.20 12.54 19.90
C ASN A 101 -3.35 13.52 20.21
N PRO A 102 -3.05 14.81 20.40
CA PRO A 102 -4.10 15.84 20.47
C PRO A 102 -4.68 16.07 19.07
N GLY A 103 -5.94 16.48 19.01
CA GLY A 103 -6.63 16.73 17.74
C GLY A 103 -8.11 16.50 17.80
N ASP A 104 -8.79 16.71 16.68
CA ASP A 104 -10.20 16.42 16.51
C ASP A 104 -10.40 15.13 15.74
N TYR A 105 -11.14 14.22 16.32
CA TYR A 105 -11.37 12.89 15.78
C TYR A 105 -12.84 12.69 15.44
N ILE A 106 -13.10 12.15 14.25
CA ILE A 106 -14.44 11.70 13.86
C ILE A 106 -14.51 10.20 14.16
N VAL A 107 -15.31 9.86 15.17
CA VAL A 107 -15.56 8.44 15.47
C VAL A 107 -16.76 7.97 14.67
N SER A 108 -16.59 6.90 13.91
CA SER A 108 -17.66 6.27 13.15
C SER A 108 -17.96 4.85 13.61
N LEU A 109 -19.22 4.47 13.48
CA LEU A 109 -19.70 3.13 13.75
C LEU A 109 -20.41 2.58 12.51
N SER A 110 -19.98 1.44 12.03
CA SER A 110 -20.72 0.62 11.07
C SER A 110 -21.29 -0.60 11.79
N VAL A 111 -22.54 -0.94 11.54
CA VAL A 111 -23.19 -2.15 12.07
C VAL A 111 -23.62 -3.03 10.89
N THR A 112 -23.48 -4.34 11.05
CA THR A 112 -23.91 -5.32 10.03
C THR A 112 -25.00 -6.17 10.65
N ASP A 113 -26.11 -6.40 9.93
CA ASP A 113 -27.19 -7.27 10.34
C ASP A 113 -26.88 -8.77 10.08
N ASP A 114 -27.81 -9.63 10.42
CA ASP A 114 -27.68 -11.08 10.24
C ASP A 114 -27.87 -11.54 8.80
N ASP A 115 -28.39 -10.70 7.92
CA ASP A 115 -28.51 -10.92 6.48
C ASP A 115 -27.39 -10.25 5.64
N GLY A 116 -26.47 -9.51 6.30
CA GLY A 116 -25.24 -8.97 5.72
C GLY A 116 -25.35 -7.52 5.19
N ALA A 117 -26.46 -6.79 5.42
CA ALA A 117 -26.49 -5.36 5.09
C ALA A 117 -25.70 -4.53 6.12
N VAL A 118 -25.05 -3.46 5.68
CA VAL A 118 -24.20 -2.61 6.52
C VAL A 118 -24.81 -1.23 6.66
N GLY A 119 -25.10 -0.84 7.91
CA GLY A 119 -25.57 0.49 8.29
C GLY A 119 -24.42 1.37 8.79
N ASN A 120 -24.29 2.55 8.20
CA ASN A 120 -23.29 3.57 8.53
C ASN A 120 -23.92 4.98 8.40
N ASN A 121 -25.06 5.18 9.02
CA ASN A 121 -25.83 6.43 8.97
C ASN A 121 -25.26 7.52 9.91
N ASP A 122 -25.82 8.73 9.87
CA ASP A 122 -25.36 9.90 10.64
C ASP A 122 -25.39 9.73 12.16
N GLN A 123 -26.28 8.88 12.69
CA GLN A 123 -26.31 8.55 14.13
C GLN A 123 -25.15 7.66 14.55
N GLY A 124 -24.48 7.03 13.59
CA GLY A 124 -23.22 6.31 13.72
C GLY A 124 -21.99 7.21 13.62
N LEU A 125 -22.10 8.52 13.79
CA LEU A 125 -20.97 9.46 13.81
C LEU A 125 -20.96 10.29 15.10
N THR A 126 -19.79 10.47 15.69
CA THR A 126 -19.58 11.40 16.82
C THR A 126 -18.20 12.03 16.74
N TYR A 127 -18.01 13.12 17.50
CA TYR A 127 -16.78 13.90 17.48
C TYR A 127 -16.11 13.84 18.85
N ILE A 128 -14.79 13.66 18.87
CA ILE A 128 -13.98 13.71 20.09
C ILE A 128 -12.85 14.71 19.85
N THR A 129 -12.76 15.73 20.68
CA THR A 129 -11.63 16.66 20.74
C THR A 129 -10.68 16.22 21.85
N VAL A 130 -9.43 15.96 21.50
CA VAL A 130 -8.36 15.55 22.43
C VAL A 130 -7.42 16.72 22.66
N LEU A 131 -7.31 17.16 23.92
CA LEU A 131 -6.50 18.32 24.31
C LEU A 131 -5.09 17.89 24.67
N HIS A 132 -4.11 18.65 24.20
CA HIS A 132 -2.70 18.48 24.55
C HIS A 132 -2.40 19.23 25.84
N GLY A 133 -2.27 18.50 26.99
CA GLY A 133 -1.78 19.05 28.27
C GLY A 133 -2.35 20.43 28.64
N GLU A 134 -1.86 21.17 29.57
CA GLU A 134 -2.40 22.46 30.01
C GLU A 134 -2.50 23.47 28.85
N VAL A 135 -3.62 23.44 28.10
CA VAL A 135 -3.95 24.47 27.10
C VAL A 135 -4.22 25.78 27.84
N ASN A 136 -3.66 26.88 27.34
CA ASN A 136 -4.06 28.23 27.73
C ASN A 136 -5.56 28.38 27.43
N LYS A 137 -6.38 28.21 28.45
CA LYS A 137 -7.83 28.38 28.36
C LYS A 137 -8.11 29.87 28.42
N GLU A 138 -8.59 30.42 27.33
CA GLU A 138 -9.09 31.80 27.26
C GLU A 138 -10.59 31.76 27.01
N SER A 139 -11.36 32.55 27.79
CA SER A 139 -12.79 32.63 27.59
C SER A 139 -13.14 33.18 26.22
N GLY A 140 -14.07 32.52 25.54
CA GLY A 140 -14.55 32.91 24.23
C GLY A 140 -13.72 32.43 23.05
N VAL A 141 -12.60 31.73 23.25
CA VAL A 141 -11.85 31.14 22.14
C VAL A 141 -12.66 29.97 21.55
N PRO A 142 -13.11 30.06 20.29
CA PRO A 142 -13.92 29.02 19.66
C PRO A 142 -13.05 27.91 19.09
N HIS A 143 -13.70 26.79 18.82
CA HIS A 143 -13.13 25.65 18.10
C HIS A 143 -14.15 25.18 17.04
N ALA A 144 -13.78 25.33 15.77
CA ALA A 144 -14.62 25.01 14.64
C ALA A 144 -14.59 23.50 14.36
N ILE A 145 -15.76 22.87 14.30
CA ILE A 145 -15.90 21.45 13.90
C ILE A 145 -16.82 21.39 12.69
N LEU A 146 -16.31 20.82 11.58
CA LEU A 146 -17.04 20.65 10.34
C LEU A 146 -17.30 19.18 10.08
N SER A 147 -18.59 18.82 10.01
CA SER A 147 -19.06 17.51 9.57
C SER A 147 -19.62 17.60 8.15
N VAL A 148 -19.33 16.60 7.33
CA VAL A 148 -19.87 16.44 5.99
C VAL A 148 -20.40 15.01 5.82
N LYS A 149 -21.64 14.88 5.32
CA LYS A 149 -22.30 13.59 5.19
C LYS A 149 -21.72 12.70 4.09
N ALA A 150 -21.21 13.32 3.02
CA ALA A 150 -20.53 12.63 1.92
C ALA A 150 -19.44 13.55 1.34
N SER A 151 -18.22 13.05 1.31
CA SER A 151 -17.08 13.77 0.76
C SER A 151 -16.86 13.51 -0.73
N VAL A 152 -17.55 12.51 -1.32
CA VAL A 152 -17.54 12.19 -2.75
C VAL A 152 -18.98 12.08 -3.24
N VAL A 153 -19.35 12.87 -4.24
CA VAL A 153 -20.73 12.96 -4.75
C VAL A 153 -20.76 13.14 -6.27
N SER A 154 -21.92 12.84 -6.89
CA SER A 154 -22.16 13.12 -8.31
C SER A 154 -22.58 14.59 -8.53
N PRO A 155 -22.39 15.15 -9.76
CA PRO A 155 -22.88 16.48 -10.09
C PRO A 155 -24.38 16.63 -9.85
N GLY A 156 -24.77 17.69 -9.16
CA GLY A 156 -26.15 17.93 -8.79
C GLY A 156 -26.63 17.20 -7.54
N ALA A 157 -25.78 16.41 -6.89
CA ALA A 157 -26.09 15.86 -5.57
C ALA A 157 -26.03 16.94 -4.48
N SER A 158 -26.96 16.85 -3.53
CA SER A 158 -26.96 17.72 -2.36
C SER A 158 -26.19 17.06 -1.24
N VAL A 159 -25.37 17.82 -0.55
CA VAL A 159 -24.52 17.40 0.58
C VAL A 159 -24.92 18.15 1.84
N ASP A 160 -25.20 17.42 2.91
CA ASP A 160 -25.47 17.99 4.22
C ASP A 160 -24.14 18.32 4.94
N PHE A 161 -24.06 19.53 5.48
CA PHE A 161 -22.96 20.02 6.28
C PHE A 161 -23.47 20.42 7.66
N SER A 162 -22.70 20.10 8.70
CA SER A 162 -23.01 20.50 10.07
C SER A 162 -21.76 21.07 10.76
N GLY A 163 -21.92 22.26 11.31
CA GLY A 163 -20.99 22.91 12.23
C GLY A 163 -21.49 22.92 13.66
N SER A 164 -22.60 22.23 13.95
CA SER A 164 -23.28 22.25 15.26
C SER A 164 -22.43 21.64 16.39
N GLY A 165 -21.39 20.85 16.04
CA GLY A 165 -20.39 20.34 16.98
C GLY A 165 -19.40 21.39 17.50
N SER A 166 -19.29 22.56 16.87
CA SER A 166 -18.36 23.62 17.28
C SER A 166 -18.68 24.17 18.67
N TRP A 167 -17.66 24.54 19.42
CA TRP A 167 -17.75 24.99 20.81
C TRP A 167 -16.76 26.13 21.11
N ALA A 168 -16.89 26.79 22.26
CA ALA A 168 -15.88 27.72 22.78
C ALA A 168 -15.61 27.48 24.26
N TRP A 169 -14.46 27.90 24.74
CA TRP A 169 -14.11 27.90 26.14
C TRP A 169 -14.96 28.92 26.89
N VAL A 170 -15.50 28.50 28.01
CA VAL A 170 -16.22 29.37 28.92
C VAL A 170 -15.72 29.17 30.35
N GLN A 171 -15.59 30.28 31.12
CA GLN A 171 -15.22 30.25 32.52
C GLN A 171 -16.45 30.63 33.37
N ASP A 172 -16.79 29.82 34.37
CA ASP A 172 -17.86 30.14 35.29
C ASP A 172 -17.44 31.22 36.29
N GLY A 173 -18.41 31.69 37.08
CA GLY A 173 -18.18 32.73 38.12
C GLY A 173 -17.28 32.26 39.28
N GLU A 174 -16.93 30.98 39.34
CA GLU A 174 -16.04 30.38 40.34
C GLU A 174 -14.64 30.08 39.79
N GLY A 175 -14.39 30.41 38.51
CA GLY A 175 -13.11 30.24 37.85
C GLY A 175 -12.90 28.85 37.23
N SER A 176 -13.92 27.99 37.18
CA SER A 176 -13.83 26.68 36.53
C SER A 176 -14.04 26.80 35.03
N TRP A 177 -13.29 26.00 34.27
CA TRP A 177 -13.33 26.00 32.81
C TRP A 177 -14.20 24.85 32.29
N SER A 178 -15.02 25.17 31.28
CA SER A 178 -15.83 24.21 30.53
C SER A 178 -15.87 24.58 29.04
N VAL A 179 -16.39 23.71 28.20
CA VAL A 179 -16.68 24.00 26.79
C VAL A 179 -18.19 24.18 26.61
N SER A 180 -18.57 25.07 25.71
CA SER A 180 -20.01 25.34 25.44
C SER A 180 -20.24 25.57 23.94
N ASN A 181 -21.13 24.78 23.36
CA ASN A 181 -21.62 25.00 22.02
C ASN A 181 -22.49 26.25 21.92
N SER A 182 -23.20 26.60 22.98
CA SER A 182 -24.03 27.81 23.03
C SER A 182 -23.21 29.11 23.03
N ALA A 183 -21.91 29.04 23.27
CA ALA A 183 -21.00 30.16 23.16
C ALA A 183 -20.61 30.50 21.71
N ILE A 184 -20.99 29.67 20.72
CA ILE A 184 -20.88 29.99 19.30
C ILE A 184 -22.13 30.72 18.86
N THR A 185 -21.95 31.89 18.30
CA THR A 185 -23.04 32.80 17.88
C THR A 185 -23.28 32.85 16.40
N SER A 186 -22.28 32.50 15.57
CA SER A 186 -22.45 32.44 14.13
C SER A 186 -21.63 31.38 13.46
N TRP A 187 -22.13 30.87 12.33
CA TRP A 187 -21.48 29.94 11.41
C TRP A 187 -21.55 30.51 10.00
N SER A 188 -20.43 30.55 9.32
CA SER A 188 -20.33 31.03 7.94
C SER A 188 -19.63 29.97 7.08
N TRP A 189 -20.27 29.56 6.00
CA TRP A 189 -19.83 28.56 5.06
C TRP A 189 -19.36 29.21 3.76
N ASP A 190 -18.22 28.75 3.25
CA ASP A 190 -17.75 28.99 1.89
C ASP A 190 -17.53 27.62 1.25
N PHE A 191 -18.23 27.34 0.16
CA PHE A 191 -18.19 26.01 -0.47
C PHE A 191 -17.09 25.86 -1.53
N GLY A 192 -16.19 26.83 -1.65
CA GLY A 192 -15.08 26.80 -2.60
C GLY A 192 -15.47 26.96 -4.07
N ASN A 193 -16.77 27.13 -4.36
CA ASN A 193 -17.33 27.37 -5.70
C ASN A 193 -17.82 28.80 -5.92
N GLY A 194 -17.55 29.68 -4.94
CA GLY A 194 -18.01 31.07 -4.93
C GLY A 194 -19.41 31.28 -4.31
N GLU A 195 -20.02 30.23 -3.79
CA GLU A 195 -21.26 30.27 -3.04
C GLU A 195 -20.98 30.17 -1.53
N SER A 196 -21.82 30.85 -0.72
CA SER A 196 -21.67 30.88 0.73
C SER A 196 -23.02 30.87 1.43
N GLU A 197 -23.05 30.29 2.63
CA GLU A 197 -24.26 30.26 3.48
C GLU A 197 -23.93 30.52 4.94
N THR A 198 -24.97 30.62 5.78
CA THR A 198 -24.84 30.82 7.23
C THR A 198 -25.77 29.88 7.98
N GLY A 199 -25.41 29.53 9.23
CA GLY A 199 -26.19 28.64 10.10
C GLY A 199 -25.37 27.45 10.54
N SER A 200 -25.77 26.83 11.65
CA SER A 200 -25.07 25.67 12.22
C SER A 200 -25.18 24.40 11.36
N GLU A 201 -26.19 24.37 10.47
CA GLU A 201 -26.40 23.26 9.51
C GLU A 201 -26.81 23.85 8.16
N THR A 202 -26.39 23.23 7.06
CA THR A 202 -26.75 23.67 5.70
C THR A 202 -26.75 22.50 4.74
N LEU A 203 -27.56 22.59 3.68
CA LEU A 203 -27.61 21.65 2.56
C LEU A 203 -27.12 22.37 1.31
N HIS A 204 -25.98 21.96 0.76
CA HIS A 204 -25.42 22.55 -0.44
C HIS A 204 -25.43 21.59 -1.62
N THR A 205 -25.69 22.11 -2.84
CA THR A 205 -25.75 21.31 -4.06
C THR A 205 -24.67 21.76 -5.03
N PHE A 206 -23.67 20.94 -5.24
CA PHE A 206 -22.59 21.24 -6.18
C PHE A 206 -23.06 21.09 -7.62
N GLY A 207 -22.94 22.15 -8.40
CA GLY A 207 -23.32 22.17 -9.84
C GLY A 207 -24.72 22.61 -10.15
N SER A 208 -25.46 23.26 -9.22
CA SER A 208 -26.83 23.73 -9.41
C SER A 208 -26.95 25.20 -9.87
N SER A 209 -25.86 25.96 -9.97
CA SER A 209 -25.94 27.35 -10.39
C SER A 209 -26.42 27.46 -11.84
N SER A 210 -27.53 28.19 -12.03
CA SER A 210 -28.19 28.41 -13.31
C SER A 210 -27.28 29.15 -14.31
N GLY A 211 -26.61 28.41 -15.17
CA GLY A 211 -25.75 28.96 -16.22
C GLY A 211 -24.51 28.14 -16.61
N PHE A 212 -24.14 27.11 -15.85
CA PHE A 212 -23.04 26.24 -16.21
C PHE A 212 -23.55 24.85 -16.66
N SER A 213 -22.89 24.26 -17.65
CA SER A 213 -23.16 22.89 -18.07
C SER A 213 -22.74 21.93 -16.95
N SER A 214 -23.38 20.75 -16.84
CA SER A 214 -23.06 19.72 -15.83
C SER A 214 -21.56 19.32 -15.74
N PHE A 215 -20.79 19.60 -16.78
CA PHE A 215 -19.36 19.41 -16.84
C PHE A 215 -18.54 20.40 -15.99
N SER A 216 -19.06 21.56 -15.66
CA SER A 216 -18.33 22.56 -14.85
C SER A 216 -18.46 22.32 -13.35
N ALA A 217 -19.24 21.34 -12.94
CA ALA A 217 -19.43 20.99 -11.53
C ALA A 217 -18.41 19.94 -11.01
N ILE A 218 -17.73 19.24 -11.91
CA ILE A 218 -16.74 18.23 -11.55
C ILE A 218 -15.48 18.92 -11.02
N GLY A 219 -15.00 18.51 -9.82
CA GLY A 219 -13.83 19.10 -9.20
C GLY A 219 -13.75 18.83 -7.70
N SER A 220 -12.69 19.32 -7.08
CA SER A 220 -12.51 19.32 -5.63
C SER A 220 -12.84 20.71 -5.07
N TYR A 221 -13.71 20.74 -4.08
CA TYR A 221 -14.22 21.97 -3.47
C TYR A 221 -13.76 22.03 -2.02
N PRO A 222 -12.83 22.94 -1.65
CA PRO A 222 -12.41 23.13 -0.27
C PRO A 222 -13.51 23.89 0.48
N VAL A 223 -14.39 23.17 1.15
CA VAL A 223 -15.45 23.76 1.97
C VAL A 223 -14.86 24.28 3.26
N LYS A 224 -15.09 25.55 3.54
CA LYS A 224 -14.60 26.25 4.72
C LYS A 224 -15.77 26.55 5.66
N LEU A 225 -15.64 26.21 6.92
CA LEU A 225 -16.51 26.69 8.00
C LEU A 225 -15.74 27.68 8.87
N THR A 226 -16.28 28.85 9.08
CA THR A 226 -15.84 29.82 10.07
C THR A 226 -16.90 29.95 11.16
N VAL A 227 -16.52 29.78 12.42
CA VAL A 227 -17.38 30.00 13.58
C VAL A 227 -16.93 31.21 14.37
N THR A 228 -17.88 31.95 14.96
CA THR A 228 -17.58 33.13 15.78
C THR A 228 -18.22 32.94 17.15
N SER A 229 -17.47 33.21 18.21
CA SER A 229 -17.95 33.17 19.60
C SER A 229 -18.71 34.42 20.01
N GLU A 230 -19.27 34.43 21.23
CA GLU A 230 -19.91 35.62 21.82
C GLU A 230 -18.96 36.80 21.98
N GLU A 231 -17.68 36.54 22.19
CA GLU A 231 -16.64 37.55 22.30
C GLU A 231 -16.15 38.07 20.92
N GLY A 232 -16.70 37.54 19.81
CA GLY A 232 -16.34 37.92 18.45
C GLY A 232 -15.01 37.34 17.97
N ILE A 233 -14.52 36.31 18.61
CA ILE A 233 -13.31 35.57 18.18
C ILE A 233 -13.74 34.52 17.15
N GLU A 234 -12.92 34.32 16.09
CA GLU A 234 -13.22 33.40 15.01
C GLU A 234 -12.23 32.22 15.02
N ASP A 235 -12.74 31.07 14.59
CA ASP A 235 -11.95 29.90 14.22
C ASP A 235 -12.49 29.30 12.93
N THR A 236 -11.62 28.58 12.21
CA THR A 236 -11.90 28.11 10.86
C THR A 236 -11.38 26.70 10.62
N VAL A 237 -12.22 25.87 9.99
CA VAL A 237 -11.86 24.49 9.58
C VAL A 237 -12.23 24.25 8.12
N TYR A 238 -11.47 23.38 7.45
CA TYR A 238 -11.69 23.01 6.04
C TYR A 238 -11.98 21.52 5.88
N ARG A 239 -12.81 21.19 4.87
CA ARG A 239 -13.01 19.83 4.37
C ARG A 239 -13.19 19.86 2.86
N THR A 240 -12.58 18.92 2.16
CA THR A 240 -12.73 18.82 0.70
C THR A 240 -13.93 17.94 0.34
N VAL A 241 -14.82 18.46 -0.51
CA VAL A 241 -15.87 17.67 -1.18
C VAL A 241 -15.49 17.48 -2.63
N ARG A 242 -15.51 16.24 -3.11
CA ARG A 242 -15.22 15.87 -4.49
C ARG A 242 -16.49 15.60 -5.24
N VAL A 243 -16.67 16.30 -6.36
CA VAL A 243 -17.75 16.04 -7.31
C VAL A 243 -17.16 15.27 -8.47
N ILE A 244 -17.56 14.02 -8.62
CA ILE A 244 -17.09 13.12 -9.69
C ILE A 244 -18.24 12.80 -10.65
N ALA A 245 -17.93 12.48 -11.91
CA ALA A 245 -18.94 12.07 -12.88
C ALA A 245 -19.66 10.79 -12.42
N GLU A 246 -20.98 10.70 -12.67
CA GLU A 246 -21.68 9.42 -12.51
C GLU A 246 -21.06 8.35 -13.41
N GLN A 247 -20.70 7.22 -12.84
CA GLN A 247 -20.26 6.07 -13.62
C GLN A 247 -21.44 5.54 -14.44
N SER A 248 -21.30 5.54 -15.77
CA SER A 248 -22.33 4.95 -16.64
C SER A 248 -22.35 3.43 -16.43
N SER A 249 -23.54 2.86 -16.24
CA SER A 249 -23.73 1.42 -16.02
C SER A 249 -23.40 0.50 -17.23
N GLU A 250 -22.90 1.07 -18.32
CA GLU A 250 -22.52 0.35 -19.56
C GLU A 250 -21.26 0.93 -20.20
N SER A 251 -20.20 1.18 -19.41
CA SER A 251 -18.92 1.52 -20.05
C SER A 251 -18.36 0.27 -20.73
N LYS A 252 -17.95 0.42 -21.98
CA LYS A 252 -17.32 -0.64 -22.75
C LYS A 252 -15.92 -0.20 -23.14
N SER A 253 -14.97 -1.13 -22.98
CA SER A 253 -13.63 -0.90 -23.46
C SER A 253 -13.60 -0.68 -24.97
N PRO A 254 -12.79 0.29 -25.48
CA PRO A 254 -12.56 0.45 -26.91
C PRO A 254 -11.96 -0.80 -27.57
N ASP A 255 -11.11 -1.53 -26.82
CA ASP A 255 -10.53 -2.82 -27.23
C ASP A 255 -10.51 -3.78 -26.02
N PRO A 256 -11.45 -4.73 -25.93
CA PRO A 256 -11.54 -5.65 -24.81
C PRO A 256 -10.41 -6.69 -24.75
N LYS A 257 -9.57 -6.79 -25.78
CA LYS A 257 -8.47 -7.75 -25.85
C LYS A 257 -7.10 -7.18 -25.54
N VAL A 258 -6.98 -5.87 -25.51
CA VAL A 258 -5.73 -5.16 -25.23
C VAL A 258 -5.81 -4.46 -23.88
N TYR A 259 -4.86 -4.73 -22.98
CA TYR A 259 -4.67 -3.97 -21.74
C TYR A 259 -3.46 -3.07 -21.85
N THR A 260 -3.65 -1.78 -21.66
CA THR A 260 -2.56 -0.80 -21.70
C THR A 260 -2.40 -0.17 -20.31
N THR A 261 -1.19 -0.21 -19.79
CA THR A 261 -0.80 0.54 -18.59
C THR A 261 0.34 1.50 -18.91
N VAL A 262 0.40 2.65 -18.22
CA VAL A 262 1.49 3.63 -18.39
C VAL A 262 2.14 3.92 -17.05
N SER A 263 3.45 3.67 -16.97
CA SER A 263 4.26 3.84 -15.75
C SER A 263 5.48 4.72 -16.02
N ILE A 264 6.25 4.98 -14.97
CA ILE A 264 7.54 5.70 -15.02
C ILE A 264 8.73 4.74 -15.13
N GLY A 265 8.54 3.44 -14.80
CA GLY A 265 9.60 2.44 -14.82
C GLY A 265 9.78 1.80 -16.18
N ASP A 266 11.02 1.52 -16.54
CA ASP A 266 11.41 0.63 -17.63
C ASP A 266 12.21 -0.54 -17.06
N PRO A 267 12.02 -1.80 -17.50
CA PRO A 267 12.83 -2.91 -17.03
C PRO A 267 14.32 -2.64 -17.21
N ARG A 268 15.12 -3.07 -16.23
CA ARG A 268 16.58 -3.06 -16.38
C ARG A 268 17.05 -4.30 -17.14
N THR A 269 16.48 -5.45 -16.82
CA THR A 269 16.78 -6.74 -17.46
C THR A 269 15.57 -7.67 -17.33
N LEU A 270 15.43 -8.63 -18.25
CA LEU A 270 14.42 -9.70 -18.16
C LEU A 270 15.03 -11.05 -17.81
N ASP A 271 16.28 -11.09 -17.37
CA ASP A 271 16.91 -12.27 -16.80
C ASP A 271 16.53 -12.43 -15.32
N PRO A 272 15.77 -13.48 -14.92
CA PRO A 272 15.33 -13.65 -13.54
C PRO A 272 16.48 -13.78 -12.54
N ALA A 273 17.65 -14.27 -12.96
CA ALA A 273 18.81 -14.39 -12.08
C ALA A 273 19.49 -13.05 -11.77
N GLU A 274 19.12 -11.98 -12.46
CA GLU A 274 19.70 -10.66 -12.28
C GLU A 274 18.65 -9.58 -11.92
N ALA A 275 17.43 -9.73 -12.42
CA ALA A 275 16.36 -8.74 -12.27
C ALA A 275 16.00 -8.53 -10.79
N TYR A 276 16.17 -7.29 -10.32
CA TYR A 276 15.87 -6.94 -8.92
C TYR A 276 15.32 -5.51 -8.82
N ASP A 277 14.30 -5.25 -9.61
CA ASP A 277 13.54 -4.01 -9.62
C ASP A 277 12.08 -4.27 -10.01
N SER A 278 11.17 -3.38 -9.60
CA SER A 278 9.73 -3.57 -9.77
C SER A 278 9.26 -3.55 -11.23
N ALA A 279 9.95 -2.82 -12.11
CA ALA A 279 9.58 -2.76 -13.53
C ALA A 279 9.93 -4.09 -14.23
N SER A 280 11.12 -4.64 -13.99
CA SER A 280 11.52 -5.98 -14.43
C SER A 280 10.60 -7.06 -13.82
N GLY A 281 10.39 -7.04 -12.50
CA GLY A 281 9.54 -7.99 -11.78
C GLY A 281 8.10 -8.03 -12.30
N GLY A 282 7.54 -6.87 -12.69
CA GLY A 282 6.20 -6.78 -13.29
C GLY A 282 6.07 -7.50 -14.63
N VAL A 283 7.12 -7.58 -15.42
CA VAL A 283 7.16 -8.38 -16.66
C VAL A 283 7.40 -9.86 -16.34
N LEU A 284 8.37 -10.16 -15.47
CA LEU A 284 8.75 -11.53 -15.13
C LEU A 284 7.59 -12.32 -14.52
N SER A 285 6.83 -11.73 -13.59
CA SER A 285 5.69 -12.39 -12.95
C SER A 285 4.53 -12.73 -13.91
N ASN A 286 4.52 -12.20 -15.12
CA ASN A 286 3.54 -12.51 -16.16
C ASN A 286 4.09 -13.40 -17.29
N THR A 287 5.40 -13.56 -17.36
CA THR A 287 6.05 -14.32 -18.44
C THR A 287 6.75 -15.59 -17.97
N TYR A 288 7.15 -15.62 -16.71
CA TYR A 288 7.71 -16.80 -16.05
C TYR A 288 6.77 -17.29 -14.93
N GLU A 289 7.04 -18.46 -14.42
CA GLU A 289 6.39 -19.01 -13.24
C GLU A 289 7.42 -19.62 -12.28
N THR A 290 7.04 -19.68 -11.01
CA THR A 290 7.80 -20.26 -9.90
C THR A 290 7.19 -21.60 -9.47
N LEU A 291 7.84 -22.33 -8.58
CA LEU A 291 7.32 -23.61 -8.08
C LEU A 291 6.04 -23.43 -7.26
N VAL A 292 5.99 -22.40 -6.44
CA VAL A 292 4.86 -21.99 -5.60
C VAL A 292 4.62 -20.49 -5.75
N PHE A 293 3.41 -20.02 -5.52
CA PHE A 293 3.08 -18.60 -5.60
C PHE A 293 1.96 -18.24 -4.61
N TYR A 294 1.64 -16.97 -4.45
CA TYR A 294 0.60 -16.50 -3.55
C TYR A 294 -0.81 -16.78 -4.07
N ASP A 295 -1.75 -17.09 -3.16
CA ASP A 295 -3.17 -17.32 -3.51
C ASP A 295 -3.92 -15.99 -3.62
N ARG A 296 -3.78 -15.33 -4.76
CA ARG A 296 -4.47 -14.06 -5.09
C ARG A 296 -4.24 -12.98 -4.01
N ASP A 297 -5.29 -12.55 -3.31
CA ASP A 297 -5.30 -11.54 -2.26
C ASP A 297 -4.90 -12.07 -0.86
N GLN A 298 -4.45 -13.33 -0.75
CA GLN A 298 -3.97 -13.92 0.50
C GLN A 298 -2.44 -13.95 0.51
N GLU A 299 -1.84 -13.06 1.26
CA GLU A 299 -0.39 -12.84 1.29
C GLU A 299 0.37 -13.85 2.15
N ASP A 300 -0.34 -14.53 3.04
CA ASP A 300 0.17 -15.57 3.95
C ASP A 300 -0.03 -16.99 3.40
N LYS A 301 -0.69 -17.12 2.24
CA LYS A 301 -1.04 -18.41 1.67
C LYS A 301 -0.38 -18.67 0.33
N LEU A 302 0.44 -19.71 0.26
CA LEU A 302 1.02 -20.21 -0.97
C LEU A 302 0.16 -21.30 -1.61
N ILE A 303 0.14 -21.29 -2.94
CA ILE A 303 -0.46 -22.33 -3.78
C ILE A 303 0.61 -22.95 -4.69
N PRO A 304 0.42 -24.23 -5.12
CA PRO A 304 1.32 -24.84 -6.06
C PRO A 304 1.10 -24.27 -7.47
N VAL A 305 2.19 -24.01 -8.18
CA VAL A 305 2.19 -23.53 -9.57
C VAL A 305 2.89 -24.56 -10.45
N LEU A 306 4.20 -24.48 -10.62
CA LEU A 306 4.97 -25.51 -11.33
C LEU A 306 5.20 -26.75 -10.47
N ALA A 307 5.12 -26.61 -9.15
CA ALA A 307 4.96 -27.78 -8.27
C ALA A 307 3.51 -28.31 -8.30
N THR A 308 3.31 -29.58 -7.95
CA THR A 308 1.99 -30.21 -7.86
C THR A 308 1.34 -30.00 -6.49
N GLU A 309 2.14 -29.69 -5.47
CA GLU A 309 1.71 -29.40 -4.10
C GLU A 309 2.72 -28.45 -3.44
N VAL A 310 2.29 -27.70 -2.45
CA VAL A 310 3.20 -26.93 -1.58
C VAL A 310 3.84 -27.90 -0.59
N PRO A 311 5.19 -27.98 -0.51
CA PRO A 311 5.85 -28.80 0.47
C PRO A 311 5.44 -28.46 1.91
N SER A 312 5.23 -29.48 2.71
CA SER A 312 4.92 -29.37 4.14
C SER A 312 5.42 -30.61 4.89
N THR A 313 5.53 -30.51 6.22
CA THR A 313 5.82 -31.67 7.05
C THR A 313 4.72 -32.73 6.99
N SER A 314 3.47 -32.31 6.80
CA SER A 314 2.30 -33.21 6.72
C SER A 314 2.23 -34.05 5.45
N ASN A 315 2.73 -33.54 4.31
CA ASN A 315 2.80 -34.31 3.05
C ASN A 315 4.19 -34.92 2.81
N GLY A 316 5.13 -34.78 3.76
CA GLY A 316 6.49 -35.29 3.66
C GLY A 316 7.40 -34.50 2.71
N GLY A 317 6.93 -33.35 2.21
CA GLY A 317 7.69 -32.44 1.35
C GLY A 317 8.71 -31.61 2.13
N ILE A 318 8.56 -31.51 3.46
CA ILE A 318 9.54 -30.90 4.36
C ILE A 318 9.96 -31.96 5.39
N SER A 319 11.26 -32.14 5.60
CA SER A 319 11.79 -33.03 6.63
C SER A 319 11.41 -32.54 8.03
N PRO A 320 11.38 -33.45 9.05
CA PRO A 320 11.00 -33.06 10.41
C PRO A 320 11.90 -32.02 11.07
N ASP A 321 13.16 -31.93 10.64
CA ASP A 321 14.14 -30.93 11.10
C ASP A 321 14.07 -29.61 10.33
N GLY A 322 13.20 -29.53 9.29
CA GLY A 322 13.00 -28.33 8.50
C GLY A 322 14.13 -28.01 7.52
N LEU A 323 15.09 -28.91 7.33
CA LEU A 323 16.26 -28.66 6.49
C LEU A 323 16.07 -29.10 5.03
N THR A 324 15.25 -30.11 4.78
CA THR A 324 15.09 -30.67 3.44
C THR A 324 13.71 -30.35 2.87
N TYR A 325 13.68 -29.76 1.68
CA TYR A 325 12.48 -29.43 0.94
C TYR A 325 12.43 -30.21 -0.37
N THR A 326 11.36 -30.99 -0.58
CA THR A 326 11.17 -31.82 -1.78
C THR A 326 9.97 -31.32 -2.58
N PHE A 327 10.21 -30.90 -3.81
CA PHE A 327 9.18 -30.45 -4.76
C PHE A 327 8.90 -31.51 -5.81
N LYS A 328 7.63 -31.82 -6.01
CA LYS A 328 7.13 -32.61 -7.14
C LYS A 328 6.72 -31.71 -8.27
N ILE A 329 7.34 -31.83 -9.42
CA ILE A 329 7.17 -30.95 -10.56
C ILE A 329 5.98 -31.39 -11.39
N ARG A 330 5.22 -30.43 -11.89
CA ARG A 330 4.05 -30.65 -12.76
C ARG A 330 4.51 -31.14 -14.12
N GLN A 331 3.88 -32.20 -14.65
CA GLN A 331 4.12 -32.74 -15.96
C GLN A 331 3.27 -32.04 -17.02
N GLY A 332 3.79 -31.96 -18.26
CA GLY A 332 3.08 -31.41 -19.41
C GLY A 332 3.02 -29.88 -19.43
N VAL A 333 3.82 -29.19 -18.61
CA VAL A 333 4.03 -27.74 -18.73
C VAL A 333 5.06 -27.50 -19.81
N THR A 334 4.79 -26.53 -20.71
CA THR A 334 5.70 -26.17 -21.78
C THR A 334 6.21 -24.74 -21.66
N PHE A 335 7.44 -24.52 -22.06
CA PHE A 335 7.96 -23.18 -22.30
C PHE A 335 7.33 -22.55 -23.54
N HIS A 336 7.56 -21.26 -23.75
CA HIS A 336 6.99 -20.49 -24.86
C HIS A 336 7.41 -21.00 -26.26
N ASP A 337 8.46 -21.82 -26.38
CA ASP A 337 8.88 -22.48 -27.59
C ASP A 337 8.27 -23.89 -27.79
N GLY A 338 7.42 -24.33 -26.85
CA GLY A 338 6.76 -25.61 -26.83
C GLY A 338 7.60 -26.77 -26.26
N SER A 339 8.86 -26.53 -25.81
CA SER A 339 9.68 -27.53 -25.11
C SER A 339 9.09 -27.82 -23.71
N GLU A 340 9.16 -29.11 -23.27
CA GLU A 340 8.62 -29.52 -21.97
C GLU A 340 9.55 -29.13 -20.81
N MET A 341 8.98 -28.52 -19.77
CA MET A 341 9.67 -28.16 -18.53
C MET A 341 9.74 -29.40 -17.61
N ASN A 342 10.90 -29.59 -16.98
CA ASN A 342 11.13 -30.70 -16.03
C ASN A 342 12.12 -30.32 -14.92
N ALA A 343 12.55 -31.31 -14.12
CA ALA A 343 13.44 -31.08 -12.98
C ALA A 343 14.83 -30.55 -13.36
N ASP A 344 15.31 -30.80 -14.60
CA ASP A 344 16.61 -30.27 -15.05
C ASP A 344 16.55 -28.74 -15.17
N ASP A 345 15.42 -28.19 -15.60
CA ASP A 345 15.21 -26.75 -15.72
C ASP A 345 15.14 -26.08 -14.35
N VAL A 346 14.50 -26.75 -13.37
CA VAL A 346 14.40 -26.25 -11.97
C VAL A 346 15.79 -26.21 -11.34
N VAL A 347 16.54 -27.32 -11.39
CA VAL A 347 17.92 -27.39 -10.90
C VAL A 347 18.79 -26.33 -11.58
N PHE A 348 18.73 -26.25 -12.88
CA PHE A 348 19.48 -25.26 -13.67
C PHE A 348 19.17 -23.81 -13.25
N SER A 349 17.90 -23.46 -13.09
CA SER A 349 17.47 -22.09 -12.79
C SER A 349 18.02 -21.61 -11.45
N ILE A 350 17.82 -22.40 -10.38
CA ILE A 350 18.29 -22.03 -9.04
C ILE A 350 19.81 -22.13 -8.90
N ASN A 351 20.42 -23.16 -9.51
CA ASN A 351 21.88 -23.28 -9.55
C ASN A 351 22.54 -22.09 -10.27
N ARG A 352 21.97 -21.68 -11.41
CA ARG A 352 22.44 -20.52 -12.17
C ARG A 352 22.33 -19.23 -11.36
N LEU A 353 21.23 -19.02 -10.66
CA LEU A 353 21.00 -17.88 -9.76
C LEU A 353 22.10 -17.78 -8.70
N LEU A 354 22.42 -18.90 -8.02
CA LEU A 354 23.45 -18.97 -6.99
C LEU A 354 24.85 -18.72 -7.55
N ILE A 355 25.20 -19.34 -8.69
CA ILE A 355 26.52 -19.18 -9.32
C ILE A 355 26.73 -17.75 -9.82
N MET A 356 25.70 -17.12 -10.41
CA MET A 356 25.83 -15.75 -10.89
C MET A 356 26.03 -14.75 -9.75
N GLY A 357 25.45 -14.99 -8.57
CA GLY A 357 25.61 -14.12 -7.40
C GLY A 357 25.14 -12.69 -7.64
N LEU A 358 24.19 -12.49 -8.54
CA LEU A 358 23.66 -11.17 -8.94
C LEU A 358 22.27 -10.94 -8.35
N GLY A 359 21.89 -9.66 -8.30
CA GLY A 359 20.53 -9.23 -7.95
C GLY A 359 20.00 -9.92 -6.71
N PRO A 360 18.89 -10.66 -6.81
CA PRO A 360 18.18 -11.25 -5.67
C PRO A 360 18.78 -12.57 -5.16
N SER A 361 19.96 -12.99 -5.68
CA SER A 361 20.59 -14.28 -5.29
C SER A 361 20.91 -14.40 -3.81
N TRP A 362 21.09 -13.26 -3.12
CA TRP A 362 21.41 -13.22 -1.69
C TRP A 362 20.37 -14.00 -0.84
N MET A 363 19.08 -13.88 -1.16
CA MET A 363 17.99 -14.57 -0.46
C MET A 363 18.14 -16.09 -0.49
N TYR A 364 18.69 -16.62 -1.57
CA TYR A 364 18.95 -18.05 -1.75
C TYR A 364 20.29 -18.47 -1.17
N ALA A 365 21.33 -17.63 -1.34
CA ALA A 365 22.67 -17.90 -0.85
C ALA A 365 22.79 -17.93 0.68
N GLU A 366 21.92 -17.23 1.39
CA GLU A 366 21.82 -17.34 2.85
C GLU A 366 21.30 -18.70 3.33
N LEU A 367 20.55 -19.42 2.50
CA LEU A 367 19.87 -20.64 2.87
C LEU A 367 20.44 -21.88 2.19
N LEU A 368 21.01 -21.75 0.99
CA LEU A 368 21.53 -22.83 0.17
C LEU A 368 23.05 -22.73 0.09
N ASN A 369 23.73 -23.81 0.46
CA ASN A 369 25.17 -23.86 0.28
C ASN A 369 25.54 -23.85 -1.22
N SER A 370 26.30 -22.86 -1.65
CA SER A 370 26.75 -22.71 -3.03
C SER A 370 28.02 -23.52 -3.37
N THR A 371 28.44 -24.44 -2.50
CA THR A 371 29.59 -25.32 -2.76
C THR A 371 29.23 -26.39 -3.80
N ASP A 372 30.11 -26.59 -4.75
CA ASP A 372 30.13 -27.70 -5.72
C ASP A 372 31.37 -28.58 -5.39
N ALA A 373 31.22 -29.52 -4.44
CA ALA A 373 32.34 -30.29 -3.93
C ALA A 373 32.77 -31.46 -4.85
N ASP A 374 31.85 -31.98 -5.66
CA ASP A 374 32.08 -33.06 -6.60
C ASP A 374 32.49 -32.59 -7.99
N GLY A 375 32.31 -31.30 -8.29
CA GLY A 375 32.75 -30.65 -9.51
C GLY A 375 31.88 -30.95 -10.73
N ASP A 376 30.60 -31.28 -10.52
CA ASP A 376 29.63 -31.55 -11.59
C ASP A 376 28.97 -30.28 -12.16
N GLY A 377 29.23 -29.13 -11.57
CA GLY A 377 28.68 -27.82 -11.93
C GLY A 377 27.32 -27.51 -11.32
N ILE A 378 26.85 -28.31 -10.36
CA ILE A 378 25.63 -28.09 -9.59
C ILE A 378 26.03 -27.98 -8.12
N VAL A 379 25.48 -26.95 -7.42
CA VAL A 379 25.74 -26.80 -5.99
C VAL A 379 25.15 -27.98 -5.21
N ASP A 380 25.88 -28.46 -4.20
CA ASP A 380 25.56 -29.68 -3.41
C ASP A 380 24.19 -29.59 -2.72
N SER A 381 23.68 -28.38 -2.47
CA SER A 381 22.37 -28.13 -1.83
C SER A 381 21.15 -28.38 -2.72
N ILE A 382 21.35 -28.67 -4.02
CA ILE A 382 20.26 -28.92 -4.97
C ILE A 382 20.44 -30.30 -5.60
N THR A 383 19.46 -31.18 -5.42
CA THR A 383 19.53 -32.57 -5.94
C THR A 383 18.33 -32.88 -6.83
N LYS A 384 18.58 -33.29 -8.06
CA LYS A 384 17.58 -33.93 -8.91
C LYS A 384 17.34 -35.36 -8.46
N ILE A 385 16.18 -35.68 -7.90
CA ILE A 385 15.83 -37.03 -7.47
C ILE A 385 15.39 -37.89 -8.67
N ASP A 386 14.52 -37.33 -9.51
CA ASP A 386 14.06 -37.93 -10.77
C ASP A 386 13.65 -36.85 -11.77
N GLN A 387 13.04 -37.21 -12.90
CA GLN A 387 12.65 -36.27 -13.96
C GLN A 387 11.67 -35.16 -13.48
N TYR A 388 10.91 -35.42 -12.41
CA TYR A 388 9.88 -34.51 -11.90
C TYR A 388 9.94 -34.32 -10.38
N THR A 389 11.13 -34.57 -9.78
CA THR A 389 11.33 -34.36 -8.34
C THR A 389 12.67 -33.71 -8.10
N VAL A 390 12.66 -32.57 -7.39
CA VAL A 390 13.85 -31.82 -6.96
C VAL A 390 13.84 -31.67 -5.46
N GLN A 391 15.00 -31.76 -4.84
CA GLN A 391 15.21 -31.61 -3.43
C GLN A 391 16.23 -30.49 -3.16
N PHE A 392 15.92 -29.66 -2.17
CA PHE A 392 16.78 -28.59 -1.65
C PHE A 392 17.17 -28.93 -0.22
N GLU A 393 18.44 -28.78 0.12
CA GLU A 393 18.97 -28.94 1.47
C GLU A 393 19.43 -27.57 2.00
N LEU A 394 18.77 -27.08 3.04
CA LEU A 394 19.06 -25.79 3.64
C LEU A 394 20.18 -25.90 4.68
N MET A 395 20.97 -24.85 4.83
CA MET A 395 21.99 -24.73 5.88
C MET A 395 21.36 -24.59 7.28
N GLU A 396 20.15 -24.02 7.35
CA GLU A 396 19.37 -23.86 8.57
C GLU A 396 17.87 -24.00 8.29
N ALA A 397 17.09 -24.32 9.32
CA ALA A 397 15.63 -24.39 9.20
C ALA A 397 15.05 -22.98 9.02
N ALA A 398 14.49 -22.70 7.86
CA ALA A 398 14.01 -21.38 7.47
C ALA A 398 12.60 -21.43 6.88
N PRO A 399 11.55 -21.11 7.66
CA PRO A 399 10.18 -21.01 7.14
C PRO A 399 10.02 -20.03 5.97
N ARG A 400 10.89 -19.02 5.89
CA ARG A 400 10.96 -18.04 4.79
C ARG A 400 11.34 -18.63 3.43
N PHE A 401 11.88 -19.87 3.38
CA PHE A 401 12.31 -20.48 2.11
C PHE A 401 11.19 -20.61 1.07
N LEU A 402 9.98 -21.05 1.49
CA LEU A 402 8.85 -21.14 0.55
C LEU A 402 8.39 -19.79 0.01
N PRO A 403 8.22 -18.73 0.81
CA PRO A 403 8.02 -17.36 0.31
C PRO A 403 9.12 -16.87 -0.63
N ILE A 404 10.39 -17.16 -0.34
CA ILE A 404 11.51 -16.81 -1.24
C ILE A 404 11.39 -17.54 -2.58
N MET A 405 10.99 -18.82 -2.58
CA MET A 405 10.74 -19.59 -3.80
C MET A 405 9.54 -19.07 -4.62
N ALA A 406 8.69 -18.24 -4.05
CA ALA A 406 7.59 -17.56 -4.75
C ALA A 406 8.00 -16.23 -5.38
N TYR A 407 9.15 -15.68 -5.03
CA TYR A 407 9.68 -14.45 -5.61
C TYR A 407 10.16 -14.67 -7.05
N THR A 408 10.18 -13.62 -7.87
CA THR A 408 10.51 -13.70 -9.31
C THR A 408 11.89 -14.27 -9.63
N ALA A 409 12.83 -14.18 -8.69
CA ALA A 409 14.13 -14.85 -8.83
C ALA A 409 14.04 -16.39 -8.84
N GLY A 410 12.99 -16.95 -8.23
CA GLY A 410 12.67 -18.38 -8.31
C GLY A 410 12.00 -18.82 -9.61
N SER A 411 11.91 -17.96 -10.60
CA SER A 411 11.38 -18.26 -11.94
C SER A 411 12.15 -19.35 -12.63
N ILE A 412 11.43 -20.29 -13.23
CA ILE A 412 12.06 -21.40 -13.95
C ILE A 412 12.29 -21.01 -15.40
N VAL A 413 13.55 -21.06 -15.83
CA VAL A 413 13.98 -20.76 -17.20
C VAL A 413 14.29 -22.04 -17.96
N SER A 414 14.13 -22.02 -19.28
CA SER A 414 14.51 -23.14 -20.13
C SER A 414 16.05 -23.27 -20.18
N LYS A 415 16.57 -24.35 -19.61
CA LYS A 415 17.99 -24.70 -19.62
C LYS A 415 18.57 -24.72 -21.05
N ASP A 416 17.86 -25.37 -21.98
CA ASP A 416 18.30 -25.52 -23.34
C ASP A 416 18.35 -24.17 -24.08
N TRP A 417 17.34 -23.34 -23.88
CA TRP A 417 17.29 -22.01 -24.48
C TRP A 417 18.39 -21.11 -23.93
N VAL A 418 18.56 -21.00 -22.60
CA VAL A 418 19.61 -20.17 -21.97
C VAL A 418 20.98 -20.63 -22.40
N THR A 419 21.21 -21.95 -22.44
CA THR A 419 22.49 -22.55 -22.91
C THR A 419 22.73 -22.24 -24.38
N SER A 420 21.70 -22.29 -25.24
CA SER A 420 21.82 -21.99 -26.67
C SER A 420 22.22 -20.54 -26.93
N LYS A 421 21.88 -19.62 -26.04
CA LYS A 421 22.29 -18.21 -26.06
C LYS A 421 23.73 -17.99 -25.54
N GLY A 422 24.40 -19.04 -25.07
CA GLY A 422 25.73 -18.95 -24.48
C GLY A 422 25.77 -18.49 -23.04
N CYS A 423 24.61 -18.53 -22.34
CA CYS A 423 24.36 -18.02 -20.99
C CYS A 423 24.22 -19.15 -19.95
N GLY A 424 24.72 -20.34 -20.19
CA GLY A 424 24.51 -21.50 -19.36
C GLY A 424 24.95 -21.30 -17.91
N PHE A 425 26.26 -21.21 -17.67
CA PHE A 425 26.85 -20.93 -16.36
C PHE A 425 27.87 -19.80 -16.48
N PRO A 426 27.44 -18.54 -16.48
CA PRO A 426 28.40 -17.42 -16.45
C PRO A 426 29.17 -17.45 -15.13
N ALA A 427 30.35 -16.85 -15.11
CA ALA A 427 31.11 -16.67 -13.87
C ALA A 427 30.38 -15.76 -12.90
N GLU A 428 30.70 -15.86 -11.62
CA GLU A 428 30.18 -14.98 -10.57
C GLU A 428 30.29 -13.50 -10.95
N GLY A 429 29.21 -12.73 -10.74
CA GLY A 429 29.14 -11.31 -11.09
C GLY A 429 29.02 -10.99 -12.57
N VAL A 430 28.94 -12.00 -13.45
CA VAL A 430 28.87 -11.79 -14.90
C VAL A 430 27.44 -11.84 -15.41
N GLN A 431 26.96 -10.71 -15.95
CA GLN A 431 25.65 -10.58 -16.60
C GLN A 431 25.59 -11.33 -17.93
N CYS A 432 24.40 -11.77 -18.29
CA CYS A 432 24.18 -12.43 -19.57
C CYS A 432 23.41 -11.56 -20.57
N THR A 433 24.10 -10.66 -21.23
CA THR A 433 23.53 -9.73 -22.21
C THR A 433 22.65 -10.38 -23.31
N PRO A 434 22.94 -11.60 -23.84
CA PRO A 434 22.07 -12.20 -24.86
C PRO A 434 20.63 -12.45 -24.46
N ILE A 435 20.31 -12.57 -23.16
CA ILE A 435 18.94 -12.82 -22.67
C ILE A 435 18.34 -11.66 -21.86
N GLU A 436 19.07 -10.57 -21.67
CA GLU A 436 18.59 -9.41 -20.89
C GLU A 436 17.25 -8.84 -21.39
N LYS A 437 16.95 -8.99 -22.67
CA LYS A 437 15.76 -8.42 -23.33
C LYS A 437 14.81 -9.47 -23.91
N GLU A 438 15.10 -10.73 -23.69
CA GLU A 438 14.30 -11.84 -24.20
C GLU A 438 13.70 -12.66 -23.05
N VAL A 439 12.61 -13.33 -23.32
CA VAL A 439 11.88 -14.15 -22.34
C VAL A 439 11.64 -15.55 -22.91
N MET A 440 11.92 -16.58 -22.10
CA MET A 440 11.57 -17.97 -22.41
C MET A 440 11.08 -18.65 -21.11
N GLY A 441 9.86 -18.31 -20.73
CA GLY A 441 9.20 -18.84 -19.53
C GLY A 441 8.08 -19.81 -19.85
N THR A 442 7.35 -20.21 -18.79
CA THR A 442 6.15 -21.04 -18.84
C THR A 442 4.88 -20.24 -18.60
N GLY A 443 5.02 -18.93 -18.34
CA GLY A 443 3.95 -18.05 -17.91
C GLY A 443 2.88 -17.78 -18.97
N PRO A 444 1.78 -17.14 -18.56
CA PRO A 444 0.62 -16.92 -19.45
C PRO A 444 0.89 -15.98 -20.62
N TYR A 445 1.91 -15.12 -20.51
CA TYR A 445 2.29 -14.20 -21.58
C TYR A 445 3.71 -14.47 -22.06
N MET A 446 3.94 -14.20 -23.33
CA MET A 446 5.23 -14.38 -23.99
C MET A 446 5.67 -13.09 -24.70
N MET A 447 6.98 -12.97 -24.90
CA MET A 447 7.60 -11.91 -25.67
C MET A 447 8.35 -12.56 -26.85
N ASN A 448 7.62 -12.85 -27.91
CA ASN A 448 8.17 -13.45 -29.12
C ASN A 448 7.88 -12.50 -30.29
N GLU A 449 8.91 -12.06 -31.01
CA GLU A 449 8.77 -11.12 -32.14
C GLU A 449 7.91 -11.69 -33.27
N ASP A 450 7.90 -13.01 -33.48
CA ASP A 450 7.05 -13.67 -34.48
C ASP A 450 5.55 -13.51 -34.15
N TYR A 451 5.22 -13.31 -32.89
CA TYR A 451 3.88 -13.01 -32.39
C TYR A 451 3.68 -11.53 -32.02
N GLY A 452 4.67 -10.68 -32.31
CA GLY A 452 4.61 -9.24 -32.06
C GLY A 452 5.03 -8.79 -30.66
N GLY A 453 5.45 -9.70 -29.78
CA GLY A 453 5.93 -9.38 -28.42
C GLY A 453 7.34 -8.82 -28.46
N LYS A 454 7.61 -7.74 -27.73
CA LYS A 454 8.95 -7.12 -27.67
C LYS A 454 9.08 -6.10 -26.54
N TRP A 455 10.32 -5.84 -26.16
CA TRP A 455 10.68 -4.69 -25.33
C TRP A 455 11.44 -3.65 -26.17
N VAL A 456 10.92 -2.44 -26.24
CA VAL A 456 11.58 -1.27 -26.80
C VAL A 456 11.96 -0.36 -25.63
N ALA A 457 13.22 -0.41 -25.23
CA ALA A 457 13.73 0.31 -24.06
C ALA A 457 13.32 1.78 -24.11
N GLU A 458 12.97 2.33 -22.94
CA GLU A 458 12.51 3.70 -22.74
C GLU A 458 11.16 4.03 -23.43
N GLN A 459 10.47 3.05 -23.99
CA GLN A 459 9.19 3.26 -24.67
C GLN A 459 8.09 2.34 -24.19
N TYR A 460 8.24 1.02 -24.38
CA TYR A 460 7.22 0.06 -23.98
C TYR A 460 7.71 -1.39 -23.96
N VAL A 461 7.02 -2.20 -23.15
CA VAL A 461 7.03 -3.67 -23.23
C VAL A 461 5.69 -4.12 -23.80
N LEU A 462 5.72 -4.99 -24.82
CA LEU A 462 4.54 -5.60 -25.40
C LEU A 462 4.62 -7.13 -25.21
N MET A 463 3.62 -7.68 -24.53
CA MET A 463 3.47 -9.10 -24.26
C MET A 463 2.21 -9.63 -24.95
N GLN A 464 2.28 -10.84 -25.50
CA GLN A 464 1.18 -11.55 -26.12
C GLN A 464 0.81 -12.77 -25.27
N TYR A 465 -0.47 -13.14 -25.21
CA TYR A 465 -0.87 -14.36 -24.54
C TYR A 465 -0.22 -15.60 -25.19
N TYR A 466 0.16 -16.58 -24.34
CA TYR A 466 0.70 -17.86 -24.81
C TYR A 466 -0.47 -18.81 -25.06
N PRO A 467 -0.78 -19.18 -26.33
CA PRO A 467 -1.97 -19.99 -26.64
C PRO A 467 -1.99 -21.35 -25.96
N ASP A 468 -0.82 -21.98 -25.79
CA ASP A 468 -0.65 -23.30 -25.22
C ASP A 468 -0.36 -23.26 -23.70
N TYR A 469 -0.72 -22.15 -23.03
CA TYR A 469 -0.53 -22.01 -21.59
C TYR A 469 -1.26 -23.12 -20.82
N TRP A 470 -0.57 -23.81 -19.96
CA TRP A 470 -1.01 -25.05 -19.31
C TRP A 470 -2.27 -24.92 -18.43
N ARG A 471 -2.58 -23.72 -17.90
CA ARG A 471 -3.81 -23.46 -17.17
C ARG A 471 -5.01 -23.20 -18.09
N GLY A 472 -4.78 -23.03 -19.40
CA GLY A 472 -5.79 -22.74 -20.41
C GLY A 472 -6.35 -21.32 -20.36
N TRP A 473 -7.16 -20.97 -21.37
CA TRP A 473 -7.70 -19.63 -21.57
C TRP A 473 -9.24 -19.57 -21.56
N SER A 474 -9.94 -20.70 -21.61
CA SER A 474 -11.40 -20.70 -21.48
C SER A 474 -11.84 -20.25 -20.09
N ASP A 475 -13.03 -19.66 -19.98
CA ASP A 475 -13.57 -19.22 -18.68
C ASP A 475 -13.64 -20.37 -17.67
N ASN A 476 -13.96 -21.59 -18.11
CA ASN A 476 -14.03 -22.76 -17.23
C ASN A 476 -12.64 -23.18 -16.70
N GLU A 477 -11.61 -23.16 -17.55
CA GLU A 477 -10.25 -23.47 -17.15
C GLU A 477 -9.74 -22.42 -16.17
N ARG A 478 -9.87 -21.14 -16.49
CA ARG A 478 -9.47 -20.03 -15.61
C ARG A 478 -10.21 -20.04 -14.28
N GLN A 479 -11.49 -20.39 -14.30
CA GLN A 479 -12.30 -20.51 -13.06
C GLN A 479 -11.78 -21.63 -12.14
N SER A 480 -11.24 -22.72 -12.69
CA SER A 480 -10.64 -23.80 -11.87
C SER A 480 -9.40 -23.34 -11.08
N TYR A 481 -8.80 -22.23 -11.49
CA TYR A 481 -7.71 -21.54 -10.79
C TYR A 481 -8.17 -20.26 -10.07
N GLY A 482 -9.47 -20.12 -9.81
CA GLY A 482 -10.03 -19.02 -9.02
C GLY A 482 -10.25 -17.71 -9.78
N VAL A 483 -10.05 -17.67 -11.10
CA VAL A 483 -10.32 -16.49 -11.92
C VAL A 483 -11.79 -16.43 -12.27
N THR A 484 -12.50 -15.43 -11.77
CA THR A 484 -13.95 -15.27 -11.95
C THR A 484 -14.33 -14.36 -13.12
N ALA A 485 -13.40 -13.52 -13.55
CA ALA A 485 -13.60 -12.61 -14.68
C ALA A 485 -13.76 -13.38 -15.99
N LYS A 486 -14.79 -13.03 -16.77
CA LYS A 486 -15.08 -13.66 -18.07
C LYS A 486 -14.33 -12.99 -19.20
N GLY A 487 -13.80 -13.81 -20.11
CA GLY A 487 -12.92 -13.36 -21.17
C GLY A 487 -11.49 -13.12 -20.63
N PHE A 488 -10.54 -12.79 -21.49
CA PHE A 488 -9.14 -12.58 -21.11
C PHE A 488 -8.47 -11.53 -22.00
N ILE A 489 -7.35 -11.01 -21.55
CA ILE A 489 -6.50 -10.08 -22.27
C ILE A 489 -5.58 -10.86 -23.19
N GLU A 490 -5.55 -10.53 -24.49
CA GLU A 490 -4.67 -11.16 -25.47
C GLU A 490 -3.33 -10.43 -25.59
N THR A 491 -3.36 -9.10 -25.44
CA THR A 491 -2.16 -8.25 -25.56
C THR A 491 -2.04 -7.34 -24.35
N VAL A 492 -0.86 -7.28 -23.76
CA VAL A 492 -0.52 -6.33 -22.69
C VAL A 492 0.54 -5.36 -23.18
N ILE A 493 0.30 -4.07 -23.00
CA ILE A 493 1.23 -3.00 -23.33
C ILE A 493 1.57 -2.23 -22.06
N VAL A 494 2.81 -2.32 -21.61
CA VAL A 494 3.34 -1.51 -20.52
C VAL A 494 4.14 -0.38 -21.13
N LYS A 495 3.61 0.83 -21.15
CA LYS A 495 4.28 2.02 -21.69
C LYS A 495 5.08 2.72 -20.60
N LYS A 496 6.23 3.28 -20.97
CA LYS A 496 6.96 4.23 -20.13
C LYS A 496 6.62 5.66 -20.51
N ASN A 497 6.30 6.47 -19.52
CA ASN A 497 6.17 7.92 -19.69
C ASN A 497 6.44 8.63 -18.36
N ASN A 498 7.46 9.47 -18.27
CA ASN A 498 7.83 10.19 -17.06
C ASN A 498 6.90 11.39 -16.77
N ASP A 499 6.23 11.92 -17.80
CA ASP A 499 5.33 13.08 -17.65
C ASP A 499 3.97 12.67 -17.08
N GLN A 500 3.62 13.19 -15.91
CA GLN A 500 2.37 12.88 -15.21
C GLN A 500 1.14 13.34 -16.01
N SER A 501 1.20 14.52 -16.62
CA SER A 501 0.06 15.05 -17.39
C SER A 501 -0.20 14.24 -18.64
N ALA A 502 0.86 13.75 -19.30
CA ALA A 502 0.73 12.85 -20.46
C ALA A 502 0.14 11.49 -20.04
N ARG A 503 0.52 10.92 -18.87
CA ARG A 503 -0.10 9.69 -18.34
C ARG A 503 -1.59 9.90 -18.08
N LEU A 504 -1.95 11.00 -17.44
CA LEU A 504 -3.35 11.34 -17.17
C LEU A 504 -4.16 11.55 -18.45
N LEU A 505 -3.56 12.15 -19.50
CA LEU A 505 -4.20 12.30 -20.79
C LEU A 505 -4.51 10.93 -21.45
N GLU A 506 -3.61 9.97 -21.38
CA GLU A 506 -3.84 8.60 -21.87
C GLU A 506 -4.97 7.91 -21.11
N LEU A 507 -5.00 8.05 -19.78
CA LEU A 507 -6.09 7.53 -18.96
C LEU A 507 -7.44 8.21 -19.31
N ARG A 508 -7.45 9.54 -19.39
CA ARG A 508 -8.65 10.32 -19.71
C ARG A 508 -9.24 9.95 -21.06
N SER A 509 -8.41 9.82 -22.08
CA SER A 509 -8.83 9.46 -23.44
C SER A 509 -9.24 7.99 -23.62
N GLY A 510 -8.99 7.13 -22.62
CA GLY A 510 -9.22 5.68 -22.72
C GLY A 510 -8.17 4.94 -23.55
N ASN A 511 -7.05 5.58 -23.90
CA ASN A 511 -5.91 4.94 -24.57
C ASN A 511 -5.06 4.09 -23.59
N ALA A 512 -5.21 4.32 -22.29
CA ALA A 512 -4.68 3.47 -21.23
C ALA A 512 -5.81 3.01 -20.32
N ASP A 513 -5.73 1.77 -19.86
CA ASP A 513 -6.66 1.18 -18.89
C ASP A 513 -6.26 1.53 -17.46
N SER A 514 -4.97 1.67 -17.19
CA SER A 514 -4.44 2.19 -15.93
C SER A 514 -3.20 3.02 -16.17
N VAL A 515 -2.90 3.92 -15.25
CA VAL A 515 -1.65 4.69 -15.26
C VAL A 515 -1.12 4.84 -13.83
N TYR A 516 0.18 5.02 -13.69
CA TYR A 516 0.74 5.46 -12.43
C TYR A 516 0.34 6.93 -12.20
N VAL A 517 -0.46 7.15 -11.18
CA VAL A 517 -0.92 8.47 -10.75
C VAL A 517 -0.25 8.82 -9.43
N GLN A 518 0.35 9.98 -9.34
CA GLN A 518 0.94 10.45 -8.09
C GLN A 518 -0.14 10.97 -7.13
N PRO A 519 0.06 10.94 -5.80
CA PRO A 519 -0.95 11.30 -4.79
C PRO A 519 -1.64 12.64 -5.06
N THR A 520 -0.90 13.68 -5.39
CA THR A 520 -1.40 15.03 -5.66
C THR A 520 -2.29 15.13 -6.91
N PHE A 521 -2.24 14.14 -7.81
CA PHE A 521 -3.04 14.10 -9.04
C PHE A 521 -4.22 13.11 -8.97
N VAL A 522 -4.40 12.43 -7.84
CA VAL A 522 -5.50 11.47 -7.66
C VAL A 522 -6.85 12.15 -7.85
N ASP A 523 -7.03 13.31 -7.25
CA ASP A 523 -8.28 14.06 -7.34
C ASP A 523 -8.61 14.47 -8.77
N GLU A 524 -7.61 14.88 -9.55
CA GLU A 524 -7.79 15.17 -10.98
C GLU A 524 -8.21 13.90 -11.73
N ALA A 525 -7.51 12.79 -11.53
CA ALA A 525 -7.82 11.52 -12.20
C ALA A 525 -9.25 11.03 -11.90
N LEU A 526 -9.75 11.26 -10.68
CA LEU A 526 -11.12 10.90 -10.27
C LEU A 526 -12.21 11.75 -10.93
N THR A 527 -11.86 12.87 -11.57
CA THR A 527 -12.80 13.64 -12.36
C THR A 527 -13.06 13.08 -13.76
N TYR A 528 -12.29 12.07 -14.18
CA TYR A 528 -12.40 11.51 -15.53
C TYR A 528 -13.50 10.45 -15.60
N ASP A 529 -14.09 10.29 -16.80
CA ASP A 529 -15.13 9.29 -17.04
C ASP A 529 -14.60 7.86 -16.91
N ASN A 530 -15.46 6.97 -16.43
CA ASN A 530 -15.21 5.52 -16.36
C ASN A 530 -13.97 5.16 -15.52
N ILE A 531 -13.83 5.74 -14.33
CA ILE A 531 -12.75 5.46 -13.39
C ILE A 531 -13.26 4.63 -12.21
N GLU A 532 -12.61 3.52 -11.94
CA GLU A 532 -12.67 2.79 -10.68
C GLU A 532 -11.50 3.22 -9.80
N TYR A 533 -11.80 3.59 -8.56
CA TYR A 533 -10.81 3.96 -7.54
C TYR A 533 -10.88 3.00 -6.36
N LYS A 534 -9.76 2.40 -6.03
CA LYS A 534 -9.59 1.63 -4.80
C LYS A 534 -8.55 2.32 -3.95
N SER A 535 -8.92 2.72 -2.76
CA SER A 535 -8.06 3.43 -1.80
C SER A 535 -7.78 2.58 -0.56
N ASN A 536 -6.90 3.06 0.28
CA ASN A 536 -6.56 2.46 1.58
C ASN A 536 -6.14 0.98 1.46
N LEU A 537 -5.44 0.66 0.38
CA LEU A 537 -4.88 -0.67 0.21
C LEU A 537 -3.61 -0.78 1.07
N PRO A 538 -3.43 -1.87 1.83
CA PRO A 538 -2.23 -2.05 2.63
C PRO A 538 -0.97 -2.09 1.76
N SER A 539 0.18 -1.72 2.32
CA SER A 539 1.45 -1.74 1.61
C SER A 539 2.59 -2.11 2.54
N MET A 540 3.48 -2.97 2.08
CA MET A 540 4.75 -3.28 2.74
C MET A 540 5.91 -2.50 2.09
N THR A 541 5.61 -1.39 1.43
CA THR A 541 6.64 -0.53 0.85
C THR A 541 7.12 0.47 1.88
N MET A 542 8.43 0.67 1.95
CA MET A 542 9.07 1.69 2.77
C MET A 542 9.80 2.68 1.87
N ILE A 543 9.69 3.95 2.15
CA ILE A 543 10.40 5.00 1.41
C ILE A 543 11.34 5.72 2.36
N GLN A 544 12.59 5.82 1.95
CA GLN A 544 13.66 6.40 2.74
C GLN A 544 14.57 7.31 1.92
N ILE A 545 15.27 8.20 2.62
CA ILE A 545 16.47 8.86 2.12
C ILE A 545 17.67 8.14 2.75
N SER A 546 18.60 7.72 1.91
CA SER A 546 19.77 6.94 2.30
C SER A 546 21.06 7.73 2.12
N PHE A 547 22.01 7.51 3.03
CA PHE A 547 23.31 8.16 3.11
C PHE A 547 24.43 7.22 2.67
N ASN A 548 25.23 7.60 1.68
CA ASN A 548 26.40 6.83 1.28
C ASN A 548 27.62 7.23 2.15
N HIS A 549 28.10 6.29 2.94
CA HIS A 549 29.21 6.51 3.88
C HIS A 549 30.60 6.41 3.23
N ASP A 550 30.65 5.84 2.00
CA ASP A 550 31.89 5.64 1.25
C ASP A 550 31.65 5.89 -0.25
N ILE A 551 31.59 7.18 -0.61
CA ILE A 551 31.22 7.64 -1.95
C ILE A 551 32.39 7.41 -2.90
N ALA A 552 32.21 6.52 -3.87
CA ALA A 552 33.20 6.32 -4.94
C ALA A 552 33.07 7.41 -6.02
N ASN A 553 34.20 7.83 -6.60
CA ASN A 553 34.24 8.75 -7.75
C ASN A 553 33.40 10.03 -7.57
N HIS A 554 33.36 10.58 -6.38
CA HIS A 554 32.41 11.66 -6.02
C HIS A 554 32.60 12.98 -6.79
N GLU A 555 33.75 13.23 -7.41
CA GLU A 555 34.05 14.38 -8.33
C GLU A 555 33.41 15.73 -7.91
N GLY A 556 33.36 16.02 -6.60
CA GLY A 556 32.75 17.24 -6.06
C GLY A 556 31.26 17.14 -5.74
N SER A 557 30.66 15.97 -5.88
CA SER A 557 29.24 15.74 -5.46
C SER A 557 29.04 15.67 -3.94
N ALA A 558 30.12 15.66 -3.17
CA ALA A 558 30.16 15.78 -1.72
C ALA A 558 31.52 16.42 -1.29
N PRO A 559 31.60 16.97 -0.05
CA PRO A 559 32.86 17.57 0.49
C PRO A 559 34.00 16.55 0.59
N SER A 560 33.67 15.27 0.90
CA SER A 560 34.61 14.15 0.95
C SER A 560 33.88 12.83 0.65
N SER A 561 34.63 11.78 0.36
CA SER A 561 34.04 10.43 0.12
C SER A 561 33.38 9.87 1.38
N ASP A 562 33.78 10.30 2.56
CA ASP A 562 33.29 9.86 3.88
C ASP A 562 32.36 10.89 4.56
N PHE A 563 31.81 11.83 3.80
CA PHE A 563 30.99 12.91 4.36
C PHE A 563 29.85 12.39 5.25
N PHE A 564 29.12 11.42 4.76
CA PHE A 564 28.01 10.80 5.50
C PHE A 564 28.46 9.68 6.45
N ALA A 565 29.74 9.35 6.56
CA ALA A 565 30.23 8.49 7.65
C ALA A 565 30.13 9.20 9.02
N ASN A 566 30.09 10.54 9.03
CA ASN A 566 29.88 11.32 10.24
C ASN A 566 28.42 11.24 10.71
N GLU A 567 28.21 10.67 11.90
CA GLU A 567 26.89 10.48 12.52
C GLU A 567 26.15 11.79 12.75
N ASP A 568 26.84 12.85 13.19
CA ASP A 568 26.23 14.15 13.42
C ASP A 568 25.70 14.78 12.11
N ILE A 569 26.36 14.55 10.98
CA ILE A 569 25.82 14.97 9.67
C ILE A 569 24.48 14.26 9.38
N ARG A 570 24.42 12.95 9.57
CA ARG A 570 23.20 12.19 9.30
C ARG A 570 22.07 12.59 10.25
N LYS A 571 22.36 12.78 11.55
CA LYS A 571 21.38 13.27 12.53
C LYS A 571 20.88 14.67 12.16
N ALA A 572 21.77 15.56 11.75
CA ALA A 572 21.38 16.90 11.31
C ALA A 572 20.41 16.84 10.11
N PHE A 573 20.70 16.00 9.12
CA PHE A 573 19.80 15.78 7.98
C PHE A 573 18.46 15.19 8.41
N SER A 574 18.46 14.23 9.34
CA SER A 574 17.24 13.59 9.85
C SER A 574 16.34 14.57 10.61
N TYR A 575 16.90 15.48 11.41
CA TYR A 575 16.16 16.54 12.09
C TYR A 575 15.74 17.69 11.15
N SER A 576 16.38 17.82 9.98
CA SER A 576 16.02 18.84 8.99
C SER A 576 14.87 18.42 8.08
N PHE A 577 14.40 17.17 8.11
CA PHE A 577 13.31 16.73 7.25
C PHE A 577 11.97 17.05 7.90
N ASP A 578 11.12 17.84 7.22
CA ASP A 578 9.77 18.17 7.70
C ASP A 578 8.80 17.04 7.29
N TYR A 579 8.67 16.05 8.19
CA TYR A 579 7.83 14.87 8.01
C TYR A 579 6.34 15.21 7.87
N ASP A 580 5.89 16.20 8.65
CA ASP A 580 4.47 16.59 8.65
C ASP A 580 4.08 17.27 7.34
N THR A 581 4.86 18.21 6.85
CA THR A 581 4.66 18.83 5.53
C THR A 581 4.75 17.81 4.42
N PHE A 582 5.70 16.87 4.48
CA PHE A 582 5.79 15.80 3.50
C PHE A 582 4.51 14.95 3.46
N ILE A 583 4.04 14.48 4.61
CA ILE A 583 2.85 13.61 4.71
C ILE A 583 1.58 14.35 4.32
N ASN A 584 1.40 15.57 4.81
CA ASN A 584 0.16 16.31 4.59
C ASN A 584 0.07 16.88 3.17
N ASP A 585 1.15 17.52 2.69
CA ASP A 585 1.09 18.36 1.49
C ASP A 585 1.67 17.66 0.24
N ILE A 586 2.69 16.80 0.40
CA ILE A 586 3.32 16.11 -0.74
C ILE A 586 2.60 14.80 -1.07
N ILE A 587 2.22 14.01 -0.07
CA ILE A 587 1.52 12.74 -0.32
C ILE A 587 0.04 12.74 0.04
N ASP A 588 -0.55 13.89 0.36
CA ASP A 588 -1.99 14.06 0.62
C ASP A 588 -2.51 13.05 1.67
N ASN A 589 -1.79 12.89 2.78
CA ASN A 589 -2.09 11.95 3.86
C ASN A 589 -2.23 10.47 3.41
N ARG A 590 -1.54 10.09 2.31
CA ARG A 590 -1.59 8.71 1.78
C ARG A 590 -0.41 7.87 2.27
N GLY A 591 -0.15 7.94 3.55
CA GLY A 591 0.92 7.23 4.23
C GLY A 591 1.19 7.78 5.60
N GLN A 592 2.14 7.19 6.29
CA GLN A 592 2.55 7.57 7.63
C GLN A 592 4.07 7.54 7.77
N GLN A 593 4.61 8.30 8.72
CA GLN A 593 6.03 8.22 9.05
C GLN A 593 6.34 6.89 9.73
N PRO A 594 7.31 6.11 9.23
CA PRO A 594 7.71 4.84 9.85
C PRO A 594 8.46 5.05 11.17
N ARG A 595 8.58 3.96 11.95
CA ARG A 595 9.34 3.90 13.19
C ARG A 595 10.59 3.02 13.08
N GLY A 596 11.28 3.14 11.97
CA GLY A 596 12.46 2.35 11.64
C GLY A 596 12.27 1.51 10.38
N PRO A 597 13.11 0.49 10.16
CA PRO A 597 13.16 -0.25 8.91
C PRO A 597 11.95 -1.17 8.67
N ILE A 598 11.30 -1.65 9.72
CA ILE A 598 10.23 -2.65 9.62
C ILE A 598 8.88 -1.96 9.40
N PRO A 599 8.15 -2.29 8.32
CA PRO A 599 6.86 -1.66 8.02
C PRO A 599 5.79 -2.05 9.05
N GLU A 600 4.85 -1.13 9.30
CA GLU A 600 3.65 -1.45 10.08
C GLU A 600 2.86 -2.59 9.42
N GLY A 601 2.35 -3.49 10.26
CA GLY A 601 1.67 -4.72 9.83
C GLY A 601 2.59 -5.94 9.75
N MET A 602 3.90 -5.77 9.91
CA MET A 602 4.88 -6.87 9.91
C MET A 602 5.37 -7.20 11.32
N LEU A 603 5.72 -8.47 11.57
CA LEU A 603 6.43 -8.86 12.79
C LEU A 603 7.67 -7.98 12.99
N GLY A 604 7.91 -7.52 14.22
CA GLY A 604 9.07 -6.66 14.51
C GLY A 604 8.83 -5.17 14.31
N TYR A 605 7.66 -4.74 13.83
CA TYR A 605 7.28 -3.33 13.90
C TYR A 605 7.04 -2.92 15.34
N ASN A 606 7.75 -1.88 15.79
CA ASN A 606 7.60 -1.32 17.13
C ASN A 606 6.72 -0.06 17.09
N PRO A 607 5.44 -0.12 17.53
CA PRO A 607 4.56 1.06 17.50
C PRO A 607 4.98 2.17 18.48
N ASN A 608 5.90 1.85 19.41
CA ASN A 608 6.47 2.81 20.36
C ASN A 608 7.96 3.10 20.10
N GLY A 609 8.47 2.65 18.95
CA GLY A 609 9.86 2.87 18.55
C GLY A 609 10.18 4.36 18.38
N PRO A 610 11.47 4.73 18.44
CA PRO A 610 11.88 6.12 18.25
C PRO A 610 11.58 6.59 16.82
N GLN A 611 11.40 7.90 16.68
CA GLN A 611 11.26 8.58 15.39
C GLN A 611 12.02 9.90 15.44
N TYR A 612 12.61 10.29 14.32
CA TYR A 612 13.07 11.66 14.17
C TYR A 612 11.86 12.59 13.96
N THR A 613 11.96 13.79 14.51
CA THR A 613 11.00 14.87 14.32
C THR A 613 11.66 16.02 13.62
N PHE A 614 10.91 16.86 12.95
CA PHE A 614 11.41 18.11 12.40
C PHE A 614 11.83 19.05 13.53
N ASP A 615 13.14 19.31 13.66
CA ASP A 615 13.71 20.16 14.72
C ASP A 615 14.98 20.84 14.22
N LEU A 616 14.85 22.06 13.75
CA LEU A 616 15.96 22.84 13.19
C LEU A 616 16.97 23.28 14.25
N ASP A 617 16.60 23.38 15.53
CA ASP A 617 17.55 23.68 16.61
C ASP A 617 18.48 22.48 16.85
N MET A 618 17.94 21.27 16.83
CA MET A 618 18.71 20.03 16.88
C MET A 618 19.59 19.86 15.64
N ALA A 619 19.06 20.13 14.47
CA ALA A 619 19.80 20.08 13.22
C ALA A 619 21.00 21.02 13.24
N GLU A 620 20.81 22.28 13.66
CA GLU A 620 21.87 23.27 13.82
C GLU A 620 22.96 22.80 14.83
N MET A 621 22.54 22.22 15.96
CA MET A 621 23.43 21.65 16.96
C MET A 621 24.35 20.60 16.34
N HIS A 622 23.78 19.61 15.64
CA HIS A 622 24.52 18.52 15.04
C HIS A 622 25.42 18.99 13.87
N PHE A 623 24.99 19.95 13.03
CA PHE A 623 25.89 20.56 12.03
C PHE A 623 27.08 21.27 12.66
N LYS A 624 26.93 21.88 13.84
CA LYS A 624 28.03 22.48 14.59
C LYS A 624 28.97 21.44 15.17
N GLU A 625 28.46 20.36 15.74
CA GLU A 625 29.25 19.24 16.28
C GLU A 625 30.00 18.51 15.17
N ALA A 626 29.42 18.37 14.01
CA ALA A 626 30.07 17.86 12.81
C ALA A 626 31.19 18.80 12.26
N GLY A 627 31.25 20.03 12.71
CA GLY A 627 32.28 21.02 12.32
C GLY A 627 32.05 21.65 10.95
N VAL A 628 30.87 21.48 10.33
CA VAL A 628 30.58 22.03 8.99
C VAL A 628 29.87 23.37 9.01
N TRP A 629 29.43 23.83 10.18
CA TRP A 629 28.66 25.08 10.31
C TRP A 629 29.36 26.31 9.76
N ASP A 630 30.66 26.42 10.03
CA ASP A 630 31.47 27.57 9.59
C ASP A 630 32.05 27.42 8.19
N THR A 631 32.31 26.21 7.75
CA THR A 631 32.89 25.89 6.45
C THR A 631 31.86 25.80 5.34
N GLY A 632 30.65 25.31 5.64
CA GLY A 632 29.62 24.94 4.67
C GLY A 632 29.95 23.65 3.95
N PHE A 633 29.04 23.22 3.09
CA PHE A 633 29.19 22.07 2.20
C PHE A 633 28.32 22.20 0.93
N THR A 634 28.71 21.47 -0.09
CA THR A 634 27.84 21.17 -1.24
C THR A 634 27.72 19.65 -1.37
N VAL A 635 26.50 19.11 -1.50
CA VAL A 635 26.24 17.69 -1.69
C VAL A 635 25.15 17.47 -2.74
N SER A 636 25.34 16.50 -3.64
CA SER A 636 24.35 16.14 -4.63
C SER A 636 23.37 15.10 -4.07
N ALA A 637 22.06 15.28 -4.34
CA ALA A 637 20.99 14.39 -3.95
C ALA A 637 20.27 13.87 -5.21
N TYR A 638 19.91 12.59 -5.21
CA TYR A 638 19.44 11.93 -6.43
C TYR A 638 18.08 11.27 -6.26
N TYR A 639 17.30 11.30 -7.35
CA TYR A 639 16.04 10.57 -7.49
C TYR A 639 15.89 10.00 -8.91
N ASN A 640 14.96 9.08 -9.13
CA ASN A 640 14.62 8.59 -10.46
C ASN A 640 13.61 9.53 -11.15
N LEU A 641 13.88 9.89 -12.40
CA LEU A 641 13.02 10.78 -13.19
C LEU A 641 11.58 10.28 -13.29
N GLY A 642 10.64 11.22 -13.25
CA GLY A 642 9.21 10.96 -13.27
C GLY A 642 8.60 10.60 -11.90
N ASN A 643 9.41 10.59 -10.83
CA ASN A 643 8.95 10.39 -9.47
C ASN A 643 8.97 11.72 -8.70
N ASP A 644 7.96 12.56 -8.90
CA ASP A 644 7.87 13.89 -8.32
C ASP A 644 7.75 13.84 -6.78
N ILE A 645 7.27 12.72 -6.20
CA ILE A 645 7.23 12.55 -4.74
C ILE A 645 8.65 12.54 -4.18
N ARG A 646 9.57 11.81 -4.82
CA ARG A 646 10.96 11.75 -4.40
C ARG A 646 11.67 13.07 -4.65
N GLU A 647 11.39 13.70 -5.79
CA GLU A 647 11.91 15.04 -6.10
C GLU A 647 11.46 16.05 -5.03
N ASN A 648 10.17 16.14 -4.75
CA ASN A 648 9.61 17.06 -3.76
C ASN A 648 10.10 16.77 -2.34
N GLY A 649 10.32 15.51 -1.98
CA GLY A 649 10.91 15.14 -0.69
C GLY A 649 12.36 15.65 -0.55
N LEU A 650 13.16 15.56 -1.60
CA LEU A 650 14.52 16.11 -1.60
C LEU A 650 14.51 17.64 -1.64
N LEU A 651 13.60 18.26 -2.40
CA LEU A 651 13.43 19.73 -2.43
C LEU A 651 13.02 20.27 -1.05
N LEU A 652 12.19 19.55 -0.31
CA LEU A 652 11.82 19.90 1.05
C LEU A 652 13.05 19.89 1.96
N LEU A 653 13.85 18.81 1.90
CA LEU A 653 15.09 18.71 2.68
C LEU A 653 16.11 19.79 2.30
N GLU A 654 16.29 20.08 1.00
CA GLU A 654 17.13 21.16 0.48
C GLU A 654 16.73 22.51 1.09
N ASN A 655 15.44 22.86 1.00
CA ASN A 655 14.91 24.13 1.49
C ASN A 655 15.19 24.34 2.98
N GLU A 656 14.97 23.32 3.81
CA GLU A 656 15.17 23.41 5.25
C GLU A 656 16.65 23.51 5.62
N ILE A 657 17.52 22.73 4.99
CA ILE A 657 18.96 22.76 5.26
C ILE A 657 19.60 24.05 4.75
N GLU A 658 19.28 24.51 3.54
CA GLU A 658 19.81 25.79 3.01
C GLU A 658 19.27 27.00 3.75
N GLY A 659 18.03 26.91 4.26
CA GLY A 659 17.42 27.90 5.12
C GLY A 659 18.14 28.08 6.45
N LEU A 660 18.75 27.03 7.00
CA LEU A 660 19.55 27.10 8.25
C LEU A 660 20.82 27.87 8.08
N ASN A 661 21.55 27.69 6.98
CA ASN A 661 22.85 28.29 6.78
C ASN A 661 23.13 28.52 5.28
N PRO A 662 23.35 29.76 4.83
CA PRO A 662 23.57 30.06 3.41
C PRO A 662 24.88 29.52 2.81
N LYS A 663 25.67 28.79 3.58
CA LYS A 663 26.86 28.06 3.13
C LYS A 663 26.56 26.60 2.82
N PHE A 664 25.37 26.11 3.14
CA PHE A 664 24.95 24.79 2.82
C PHE A 664 24.28 24.80 1.45
N ASN A 665 24.57 23.80 0.64
CA ASN A 665 24.02 23.69 -0.70
C ASN A 665 23.74 22.21 -1.02
N ILE A 666 22.52 21.91 -1.46
CA ILE A 666 22.11 20.57 -1.93
C ILE A 666 21.73 20.67 -3.41
N GLU A 667 22.37 19.86 -4.25
CA GLU A 667 22.12 19.85 -5.69
C GLU A 667 21.28 18.64 -6.08
N ILE A 668 19.99 18.86 -6.36
CA ILE A 668 19.06 17.77 -6.71
C ILE A 668 19.19 17.38 -8.19
N GLN A 669 19.30 16.08 -8.46
CA GLN A 669 19.51 15.53 -9.78
C GLN A 669 18.57 14.33 -10.05
N GLY A 670 17.78 14.43 -11.11
CA GLY A 670 16.97 13.31 -11.63
C GLY A 670 17.76 12.45 -12.61
N LEU A 671 17.70 11.13 -12.46
CA LEU A 671 18.32 10.15 -13.36
C LEU A 671 17.26 9.18 -13.90
N GLU A 672 17.44 8.73 -15.15
CA GLU A 672 16.68 7.60 -15.68
C GLU A 672 16.91 6.35 -14.81
N TRP A 673 15.88 5.54 -14.63
CA TRP A 673 15.88 4.45 -13.65
C TRP A 673 17.05 3.47 -13.78
N PRO A 674 17.39 2.96 -14.99
CA PRO A 674 18.54 2.07 -15.12
C PRO A 674 19.87 2.73 -14.74
N LEU A 675 20.09 3.99 -15.16
CA LEU A 675 21.29 4.75 -14.82
C LEU A 675 21.39 5.03 -13.31
N PHE A 676 20.25 5.32 -12.68
CA PHE A 676 20.19 5.52 -11.22
C PHE A 676 20.67 4.26 -10.49
N LEU A 677 20.18 3.09 -10.88
CA LEU A 677 20.57 1.81 -10.29
C LEU A 677 22.05 1.48 -10.52
N ASP A 678 22.57 1.73 -11.72
CA ASP A 678 23.98 1.48 -12.02
C ASP A 678 24.92 2.37 -11.20
N LYS A 679 24.59 3.66 -11.05
CA LYS A 679 25.35 4.60 -10.22
C LYS A 679 25.27 4.29 -8.73
N LEU A 680 24.14 3.77 -8.26
CA LEU A 680 23.96 3.31 -6.89
C LEU A 680 24.90 2.13 -6.60
N LYS A 681 24.91 1.11 -7.49
CA LYS A 681 25.80 -0.06 -7.38
C LYS A 681 27.29 0.31 -7.35
N THR A 682 27.67 1.34 -8.10
CA THR A 682 29.07 1.82 -8.15
C THR A 682 29.41 2.79 -7.03
N ARG A 683 28.48 3.03 -6.08
CA ARG A 683 28.65 3.99 -4.95
C ARG A 683 28.92 5.44 -5.38
N GLU A 684 28.45 5.85 -6.54
CA GLU A 684 28.67 7.20 -7.05
C GLU A 684 27.68 8.22 -6.50
N ILE A 685 26.57 7.75 -5.91
CA ILE A 685 25.49 8.59 -5.38
C ILE A 685 25.70 8.84 -3.88
N PRO A 686 25.90 10.11 -3.43
CA PRO A 686 26.08 10.42 -2.01
C PRO A 686 24.81 10.39 -1.18
N LEU A 687 23.70 10.92 -1.72
CA LEU A 687 22.41 11.02 -1.05
C LEU A 687 21.31 10.71 -2.05
N PHE A 688 20.33 9.94 -1.68
CA PHE A 688 19.23 9.59 -2.58
C PHE A 688 17.95 9.20 -1.87
N MET A 689 16.82 9.45 -2.51
CA MET A 689 15.51 8.96 -2.06
C MET A 689 15.08 7.77 -2.88
N LEU A 690 14.75 6.66 -2.19
CA LEU A 690 14.40 5.38 -2.80
C LEU A 690 13.27 4.72 -2.03
N GLY A 691 12.66 3.70 -2.61
CA GLY A 691 11.67 2.85 -1.95
C GLY A 691 12.02 1.38 -2.09
N TRP A 692 11.57 0.59 -1.13
CA TRP A 692 11.69 -0.85 -1.08
C TRP A 692 10.32 -1.48 -0.84
N GLY A 693 9.91 -2.38 -1.71
CA GLY A 693 8.77 -3.26 -1.50
C GLY A 693 9.24 -4.61 -0.97
N ALA A 694 8.44 -5.28 -0.15
CA ALA A 694 8.80 -6.59 0.36
C ALA A 694 8.92 -7.62 -0.78
N ASP A 695 10.02 -8.38 -0.80
CA ASP A 695 10.18 -9.55 -1.67
C ASP A 695 9.45 -10.77 -1.07
N TYR A 696 9.45 -10.84 0.26
CA TYR A 696 8.71 -11.84 1.05
C TYR A 696 8.30 -11.24 2.40
N SER A 697 7.21 -11.73 2.97
CA SER A 697 6.61 -11.19 4.19
C SER A 697 7.37 -11.66 5.45
N ASP A 698 8.56 -11.08 5.68
CA ASP A 698 9.38 -11.32 6.87
C ASP A 698 10.23 -10.08 7.18
N PRO A 699 10.42 -9.70 8.46
CA PRO A 699 11.22 -8.52 8.84
C PRO A 699 12.68 -8.61 8.40
N HIS A 700 13.20 -9.80 8.19
CA HIS A 700 14.54 -10.01 7.63
C HIS A 700 14.72 -9.35 6.27
N ASN A 701 13.67 -9.32 5.43
CA ASN A 701 13.67 -8.67 4.12
C ASN A 701 13.85 -7.14 4.17
N PHE A 702 13.72 -6.55 5.35
CA PHE A 702 13.95 -5.12 5.58
C PHE A 702 15.21 -4.87 6.40
N ALA A 703 15.45 -5.65 7.46
CA ALA A 703 16.63 -5.46 8.29
C ALA A 703 17.93 -5.82 7.55
N HIS A 704 18.00 -6.98 6.92
CA HIS A 704 19.21 -7.45 6.27
C HIS A 704 19.63 -6.60 5.07
N PRO A 705 18.79 -6.32 4.06
CA PRO A 705 19.21 -5.51 2.91
C PRO A 705 19.63 -4.09 3.28
N PHE A 706 18.99 -3.50 4.29
CA PHE A 706 19.21 -2.10 4.64
C PHE A 706 20.31 -1.87 5.66
N LEU A 707 20.51 -2.79 6.59
CA LEU A 707 21.32 -2.53 7.79
C LEU A 707 22.51 -3.48 7.93
N HIS A 708 22.54 -4.66 7.28
CA HIS A 708 23.68 -5.56 7.37
C HIS A 708 24.82 -5.07 6.46
N GLY A 709 25.88 -4.52 7.06
CA GLY A 709 26.93 -3.85 6.31
C GLY A 709 27.86 -4.78 5.55
N ALA A 710 28.16 -5.97 6.09
CA ALA A 710 29.10 -6.91 5.50
C ALA A 710 28.49 -7.79 4.41
N GLU A 711 27.28 -8.29 4.62
CA GLU A 711 26.61 -9.27 3.76
C GLU A 711 25.28 -8.74 3.19
N GLY A 712 24.87 -7.56 3.61
CA GLY A 712 23.67 -6.90 3.10
C GLY A 712 23.74 -6.75 1.60
N TYR A 713 22.66 -7.07 0.96
CA TYR A 713 22.50 -6.81 -0.44
C TYR A 713 21.94 -5.40 -0.60
N TYR A 714 21.98 -4.71 -1.61
CA TYR A 714 21.27 -3.48 -1.90
C TYR A 714 20.36 -2.95 -0.76
N PRO A 715 20.42 -1.79 -0.21
CA PRO A 715 21.33 -0.69 -0.38
C PRO A 715 22.53 -0.68 0.59
N SER A 716 22.56 -1.52 1.63
CA SER A 716 23.61 -1.41 2.67
C SER A 716 25.02 -1.66 2.12
N SER A 717 25.22 -2.69 1.30
CA SER A 717 26.50 -2.97 0.64
C SER A 717 26.94 -1.84 -0.30
N TYR A 718 26.02 -1.04 -0.80
CA TYR A 718 26.28 0.11 -1.65
C TYR A 718 26.45 1.41 -0.87
N LEU A 719 26.05 1.43 0.41
CA LEU A 719 26.17 2.59 1.29
C LEU A 719 27.50 2.64 2.05
N GLY A 720 28.26 1.54 2.07
CA GLY A 720 29.63 1.50 2.56
C GLY A 720 29.77 1.62 4.08
N PHE A 721 28.75 1.30 4.87
CA PHE A 721 28.86 1.21 6.33
C PHE A 721 28.93 -0.25 6.79
N GLN A 722 29.42 -0.47 8.01
CA GLN A 722 29.36 -1.74 8.70
C GLN A 722 29.33 -1.51 10.21
N TYR A 723 28.39 -2.17 10.89
CA TYR A 723 28.22 -2.11 12.34
C TYR A 723 28.02 -3.53 12.87
N ASP A 724 29.05 -4.12 13.45
CA ASP A 724 29.06 -5.52 13.91
C ASP A 724 27.93 -5.84 14.91
N ASP A 725 27.53 -4.87 15.74
CA ASP A 725 26.41 -5.01 16.67
C ASP A 725 25.07 -5.21 15.97
N ILE A 726 24.82 -4.47 14.90
CA ILE A 726 23.61 -4.61 14.07
C ILE A 726 23.69 -5.87 13.22
N ASP A 727 24.83 -6.10 12.55
CA ASP A 727 25.05 -7.28 11.68
C ASP A 727 24.77 -8.60 12.42
N ASN A 728 25.39 -8.77 13.61
CA ASN A 728 25.17 -9.96 14.42
C ASN A 728 23.71 -10.11 14.87
N LEU A 729 23.10 -9.03 15.33
CA LEU A 729 21.73 -9.08 15.83
C LEU A 729 20.72 -9.42 14.71
N ILE A 730 20.95 -8.95 13.48
CA ILE A 730 20.13 -9.30 12.30
C ILE A 730 20.18 -10.82 12.04
N MET A 731 21.40 -11.41 12.07
CA MET A 731 21.56 -12.85 11.82
C MET A 731 20.99 -13.69 12.97
N GLU A 732 21.16 -13.27 14.22
CA GLU A 732 20.55 -13.92 15.38
C GLU A 732 19.01 -13.86 15.29
N ALA A 733 18.43 -12.72 14.93
CA ALA A 733 16.98 -12.55 14.75
C ALA A 733 16.43 -13.40 13.59
N ALA A 734 17.21 -13.60 12.52
CA ALA A 734 16.81 -14.45 11.40
C ALA A 734 16.69 -15.93 11.80
N ALA A 735 17.53 -16.40 12.74
CA ALA A 735 17.57 -17.78 13.24
C ALA A 735 16.62 -18.04 14.43
N GLU A 736 16.15 -16.99 15.13
CA GLU A 736 15.32 -17.12 16.33
C GLU A 736 13.92 -17.69 16.01
N GLN A 737 13.54 -18.76 16.73
CA GLN A 737 12.28 -19.48 16.53
C GLN A 737 11.16 -19.00 17.48
N ASP A 738 11.51 -18.42 18.64
CA ASP A 738 10.52 -17.83 19.54
C ASP A 738 10.06 -16.49 18.98
N THR A 739 8.81 -16.42 18.54
CA THR A 739 8.25 -15.23 17.91
C THR A 739 8.35 -13.97 18.78
N PHE A 740 8.20 -14.10 20.10
CA PHE A 740 8.31 -12.95 20.99
C PHE A 740 9.76 -12.47 21.12
N GLN A 741 10.72 -13.39 21.31
CA GLN A 741 12.13 -13.03 21.37
C GLN A 741 12.57 -12.41 20.05
N ARG A 742 12.19 -13.01 18.93
CA ARG A 742 12.47 -12.51 17.58
C ARG A 742 11.94 -11.10 17.39
N GLN A 743 10.71 -10.82 17.83
CA GLN A 743 10.13 -9.49 17.79
C GLN A 743 10.94 -8.47 18.59
N GLN A 744 11.41 -8.84 19.80
CA GLN A 744 12.22 -7.94 20.62
C GLN A 744 13.57 -7.62 19.97
N MET A 745 14.19 -8.59 19.30
CA MET A 745 15.44 -8.36 18.56
C MET A 745 15.24 -7.34 17.42
N TYR A 746 14.15 -7.42 16.66
CA TYR A 746 13.85 -6.41 15.65
C TYR A 746 13.52 -5.03 16.24
N TYR A 747 12.99 -4.96 17.46
CA TYR A 747 12.84 -3.68 18.16
C TYR A 747 14.20 -3.06 18.48
N GLU A 748 15.13 -3.87 18.97
CA GLU A 748 16.50 -3.44 19.26
C GLU A 748 17.27 -3.03 17.99
N ILE A 749 17.10 -3.74 16.87
CA ILE A 749 17.66 -3.36 15.57
C ILE A 749 17.15 -1.97 15.15
N ALA A 750 15.86 -1.69 15.30
CA ALA A 750 15.28 -0.40 14.95
C ALA A 750 15.80 0.74 15.88
N GLU A 751 16.02 0.46 17.16
CA GLU A 751 16.61 1.40 18.11
C GLU A 751 18.06 1.73 17.75
N LEU A 752 18.88 0.73 17.42
CA LEU A 752 20.27 0.91 17.01
C LEU A 752 20.38 1.67 15.67
N GLU A 753 19.51 1.36 14.71
CA GLU A 753 19.41 2.10 13.44
C GLU A 753 19.12 3.57 13.68
N HIS A 754 18.12 3.87 14.51
CA HIS A 754 17.75 5.23 14.86
C HIS A 754 18.91 5.96 15.58
N GLU A 755 19.58 5.31 16.53
CA GLU A 755 20.73 5.90 17.25
C GLU A 755 21.84 6.31 16.28
N LYS A 756 22.14 5.47 15.29
CA LYS A 756 23.19 5.69 14.30
C LYS A 756 22.72 6.56 13.10
N ALA A 757 21.43 6.87 13.00
CA ALA A 757 20.82 7.64 11.92
C ALA A 757 21.21 7.13 10.52
N LEU A 758 21.04 5.83 10.26
CA LEU A 758 21.51 5.23 9.01
C LEU A 758 20.66 5.66 7.82
N HIS A 759 19.37 5.95 8.04
CA HIS A 759 18.42 6.38 7.03
C HIS A 759 17.48 7.45 7.60
N ILE A 760 16.90 8.26 6.73
CA ILE A 760 15.69 9.02 7.03
C ILE A 760 14.53 8.17 6.53
N TRP A 761 13.76 7.53 7.43
CA TRP A 761 12.53 6.81 7.10
C TRP A 761 11.42 7.81 6.85
N VAL A 762 11.14 8.09 5.58
CA VAL A 762 10.25 9.19 5.18
C VAL A 762 8.79 8.81 5.34
N TYR A 763 8.36 7.73 4.67
CA TYR A 763 6.97 7.27 4.81
C TYR A 763 6.78 5.80 4.39
N GLN A 764 5.76 5.18 4.97
CA GLN A 764 5.13 3.96 4.49
C GLN A 764 3.83 4.36 3.77
N PRO A 765 3.70 4.14 2.47
CA PRO A 765 2.50 4.55 1.73
C PRO A 765 1.29 3.68 2.08
N THR A 766 0.12 4.29 2.06
CA THR A 766 -1.13 3.57 1.82
C THR A 766 -1.32 3.49 0.31
N SER A 767 -1.45 2.28 -0.22
CA SER A 767 -1.56 2.06 -1.66
C SER A 767 -2.96 2.39 -2.18
N TYR A 768 -3.05 2.68 -3.46
CA TYR A 768 -4.33 2.91 -4.17
C TYR A 768 -4.22 2.49 -5.63
N ARG A 769 -5.37 2.27 -6.27
CA ARG A 769 -5.44 1.96 -7.68
C ARG A 769 -6.45 2.85 -8.38
N ILE A 770 -6.03 3.42 -9.51
CA ILE A 770 -6.88 4.16 -10.45
C ILE A 770 -6.85 3.43 -11.78
N VAL A 771 -8.01 2.99 -12.24
CA VAL A 771 -8.14 2.13 -13.41
C VAL A 771 -9.47 2.43 -14.10
N LYS A 772 -9.59 2.11 -15.37
CA LYS A 772 -10.87 2.18 -16.08
C LYS A 772 -11.85 1.12 -15.54
N ASP A 773 -13.11 1.50 -15.34
CA ASP A 773 -14.16 0.68 -14.72
C ASP A 773 -14.57 -0.55 -15.54
N TRP A 774 -14.18 -0.62 -16.80
CA TRP A 774 -14.34 -1.81 -17.63
C TRP A 774 -13.32 -2.94 -17.37
N VAL A 775 -12.31 -2.69 -16.51
CA VAL A 775 -11.30 -3.69 -16.16
C VAL A 775 -11.80 -4.55 -14.98
N ASN A 776 -11.89 -5.85 -15.19
CA ASN A 776 -12.38 -6.81 -14.22
C ASN A 776 -11.29 -7.81 -13.82
N GLY A 777 -11.43 -8.45 -12.66
CA GLY A 777 -10.58 -9.57 -12.21
C GLY A 777 -9.32 -9.16 -11.50
N TRP A 778 -9.11 -7.88 -11.24
CA TRP A 778 -8.00 -7.41 -10.44
C TRP A 778 -8.24 -7.63 -8.94
N TYR A 779 -7.19 -7.96 -8.24
CA TYR A 779 -7.12 -8.03 -6.78
C TYR A 779 -5.81 -7.39 -6.29
N HIS A 780 -5.80 -6.97 -5.04
CA HIS A 780 -4.60 -6.44 -4.39
C HIS A 780 -3.84 -7.58 -3.71
N ASN A 781 -2.51 -7.53 -3.83
CA ASN A 781 -1.59 -8.34 -3.04
C ASN A 781 -0.31 -7.53 -2.85
N MET A 782 0.21 -7.47 -1.63
CA MET A 782 1.39 -6.66 -1.31
C MET A 782 2.69 -7.29 -1.83
N MET A 783 2.69 -8.60 -2.13
CA MET A 783 3.88 -9.36 -2.51
C MET A 783 4.13 -9.40 -4.02
N HIS A 784 3.19 -8.97 -4.85
CA HIS A 784 3.36 -8.97 -6.30
C HIS A 784 2.54 -7.89 -7.00
N GLY A 785 2.96 -7.53 -8.22
CA GLY A 785 2.24 -6.61 -9.08
C GLY A 785 0.98 -7.23 -9.72
N THR A 786 0.45 -6.56 -10.73
CA THR A 786 -0.74 -7.01 -11.46
C THR A 786 -0.45 -8.26 -12.28
N LEU A 787 -1.23 -9.30 -12.07
CA LEU A 787 -1.23 -10.52 -12.90
C LEU A 787 -2.29 -10.39 -13.99
N TYR A 788 -1.86 -10.22 -15.23
CA TYR A 788 -2.77 -9.95 -16.35
C TYR A 788 -3.63 -11.15 -16.74
N TYR A 789 -3.20 -12.38 -16.43
CA TYR A 789 -3.99 -13.61 -16.63
C TYR A 789 -5.35 -13.56 -15.93
N THR A 790 -5.43 -12.86 -14.81
CA THR A 790 -6.68 -12.74 -14.04
C THR A 790 -7.63 -11.69 -14.61
N LEU A 791 -7.14 -10.79 -15.44
CA LEU A 791 -7.90 -9.66 -15.96
C LEU A 791 -8.77 -10.02 -17.15
N SER A 792 -9.84 -9.24 -17.30
CA SER A 792 -10.62 -9.12 -18.53
C SER A 792 -11.17 -7.70 -18.67
N LYS A 793 -11.72 -7.37 -19.83
CA LYS A 793 -12.36 -6.09 -20.08
C LYS A 793 -13.76 -6.32 -20.65
N SER A 794 -14.74 -5.49 -20.23
CA SER A 794 -16.12 -5.51 -20.69
C SER A 794 -16.45 -4.37 -21.64
#